data_3e3e1607ac951ef42cbeb4732befe5c1
#
_entry.id   3e3e1607ac951ef42cbeb4732befe5c1
#
_cell.length_a   1.000
_cell.length_b   1.000
_cell.length_c   1.000
_cell.angle_alpha   90.00
_cell.angle_beta   90.00
_cell.angle_gamma   90.00
#
_symmetry.space_group_name_H-M   'P 1'
#
loop_
_entity.id
_entity.type
_entity.pdbx_description
1 polymer ?
#
loop_
_entity_poly.entity_id
_entity_poly.type
_entity_poly.pdbx_seq_one_letter_code
_entity_poly.pdbx_strand_id
1 'polypeptide(L)'
;MKRLLSLVLTLALLGALALPAAAEEDSDARLAAVTLRVKETLGIDTQVYDQFYGDLTENELAPAWYLSWSGEAGSLEVTATEDGKILRYDRYDEDVSNRRDTLSLPEGDPVQAQAAAQAFLDRVLGEEESAELEPFDSGGWLGRTQYRCRGALRLNGLPSPLSFSLSVRCSDNTVTWFYRDSLEGAYLGGIPAARFRTGAEAAKALLRDTLSLRLEYVRSEDGTAAVLRYLPNSTDEYYVDDVSGQLVDLTALYRELGRGGALSGGGNSAAPAESAAAMDIDKSLTQAEQTGVEKLTGALSKEELDQRARAVSELGLTAYALAAASYQVERAGADEDALPADARVTAQLTYVRQTDQGVWRRYVTLDAKTGGLESVSSSMPWREDCRAAVSEAEAQKKAEAFLSKYRGEPFGESAAYERDSGPAAWRIPDDAEPESWSFVYAQQVNGYFFPDNCLYAEIDSSDGSVSGFYQAWTEGISFESPEGILGPQAALDAYLATFQLQGGYVAVPEKLDLSNPDYGPLAEMGFPYLSTLKLGYTLVSGGDPVLGIDAKTGEPVVHRYEQAAVQYGDLDAAPWAKPAVEALARYGVGYAGDSFAPTQALTQRDLVALLVSTQGYRVDPGALDDAGADDLYRTAYGMGLLTRAEREDGRLLTRLETAKLLLDAGGFGPAARLQGIYHTAFSDQADIPDGLLGYAALAQGLGMVRGDGSGRLNPNRTATRGEAAVMLYAFMGRVS
;
A
#
# COMPACT_ATOMS: atom_id res chain seq x y z
N MET A 1 30.43 -64.98 -45.46
CA MET A 1 29.24 -64.07 -45.27
C MET A 1 28.81 -63.84 -43.83
N LYS A 2 28.68 -64.89 -42.96
CA LYS A 2 28.25 -64.67 -41.53
C LYS A 2 29.23 -63.85 -40.70
N ARG A 3 30.54 -63.90 -40.94
CA ARG A 3 31.54 -63.09 -40.20
C ARG A 3 31.62 -61.62 -40.65
N LEU A 4 31.28 -61.30 -41.88
CA LEU A 4 31.20 -59.94 -42.40
C LEU A 4 29.92 -59.22 -41.93
N LEU A 5 28.80 -59.96 -41.79
CA LEU A 5 27.54 -59.42 -41.29
C LEU A 5 27.64 -59.09 -39.83
N SER A 6 28.41 -59.88 -39.02
CA SER A 6 28.64 -59.58 -37.58
C SER A 6 29.51 -58.35 -37.38
N LEU A 7 30.50 -58.10 -38.24
CA LEU A 7 31.37 -56.93 -38.16
C LEU A 7 30.64 -55.64 -38.55
N VAL A 8 29.75 -55.69 -39.53
CA VAL A 8 28.93 -54.54 -39.94
C VAL A 8 27.87 -54.22 -38.89
N LEU A 9 27.28 -55.23 -38.24
CA LEU A 9 26.34 -55.01 -37.15
C LEU A 9 27.03 -54.44 -35.93
N THR A 10 28.26 -54.84 -35.60
CA THR A 10 29.04 -54.31 -34.47
C THR A 10 29.50 -52.88 -34.72
N LEU A 11 29.88 -52.55 -35.98
CA LEU A 11 30.18 -51.17 -36.38
C LEU A 11 28.93 -50.28 -36.42
N ALA A 12 27.76 -50.82 -36.81
CA ALA A 12 26.50 -50.07 -36.75
C ALA A 12 26.02 -49.85 -35.32
N LEU A 13 26.24 -50.80 -34.39
CA LEU A 13 25.97 -50.59 -32.97
C LEU A 13 26.97 -49.64 -32.30
N LEU A 14 28.24 -49.63 -32.72
CA LEU A 14 29.22 -48.65 -32.22
C LEU A 14 29.01 -47.25 -32.83
N GLY A 15 28.43 -47.16 -34.04
CA GLY A 15 28.04 -45.90 -34.65
C GLY A 15 26.73 -45.33 -34.10
N ALA A 16 25.86 -46.15 -33.53
CA ALA A 16 24.63 -45.70 -32.86
C ALA A 16 24.84 -45.29 -31.36
N LEU A 17 26.03 -45.56 -30.82
CA LEU A 17 26.45 -45.09 -29.48
C LEU A 17 27.34 -43.85 -29.54
N ALA A 18 27.59 -43.32 -30.73
CA ALA A 18 28.19 -42.00 -30.92
C ALA A 18 27.11 -41.04 -31.49
N LEU A 19 25.99 -40.92 -30.77
CA LEU A 19 25.38 -39.60 -30.62
C LEU A 19 26.46 -38.73 -29.95
N PRO A 20 26.81 -37.55 -30.51
CA PRO A 20 27.51 -36.59 -29.67
C PRO A 20 26.63 -36.48 -28.42
N ALA A 21 27.17 -36.87 -27.29
CA ALA A 21 26.74 -36.25 -26.06
C ALA A 21 26.80 -34.77 -26.42
N ALA A 22 25.64 -34.09 -26.47
CA ALA A 22 25.61 -32.66 -26.32
C ALA A 22 26.54 -32.47 -25.13
N ALA A 23 27.66 -31.79 -25.32
CA ALA A 23 28.54 -31.48 -24.23
C ALA A 23 27.61 -30.88 -23.18
N GLU A 24 27.46 -31.56 -22.02
CA GLU A 24 27.01 -30.88 -20.83
C GLU A 24 27.96 -29.71 -20.76
N GLU A 25 27.50 -28.51 -21.11
CA GLU A 25 28.28 -27.31 -20.89
C GLU A 25 28.61 -27.35 -19.41
N ASP A 26 29.90 -27.38 -19.11
CA ASP A 26 30.45 -27.56 -17.79
C ASP A 26 29.82 -26.48 -16.87
N SER A 27 28.90 -26.87 -16.00
CA SER A 27 28.15 -25.95 -15.15
C SER A 27 29.09 -25.10 -14.31
N ASP A 28 30.28 -25.61 -14.00
CA ASP A 28 31.33 -24.89 -13.29
C ASP A 28 31.91 -23.77 -14.16
N ALA A 29 32.07 -23.99 -15.46
CA ALA A 29 32.54 -22.95 -16.39
C ALA A 29 31.48 -21.86 -16.61
N ARG A 30 30.20 -22.23 -16.67
CA ARG A 30 29.07 -21.28 -16.76
C ARG A 30 29.01 -20.42 -15.48
N LEU A 31 29.05 -21.04 -14.29
CA LEU A 31 29.07 -20.32 -13.01
C LEU A 31 30.24 -19.34 -12.94
N ALA A 32 31.44 -19.78 -13.32
CA ALA A 32 32.62 -18.91 -13.33
C ALA A 32 32.43 -17.72 -14.28
N ALA A 33 31.88 -17.97 -15.48
CA ALA A 33 31.66 -16.93 -16.48
C ALA A 33 30.64 -15.88 -16.01
N VAL A 34 29.48 -16.29 -15.48
CA VAL A 34 28.46 -15.36 -14.98
C VAL A 34 28.96 -14.61 -13.76
N THR A 35 29.70 -15.27 -12.86
CA THR A 35 30.30 -14.62 -11.68
C THR A 35 31.24 -13.49 -12.10
N LEU A 36 32.10 -13.71 -13.09
CA LEU A 36 32.99 -12.67 -13.59
C LEU A 36 32.25 -11.49 -14.22
N ARG A 37 31.22 -11.76 -15.03
CA ARG A 37 30.36 -10.71 -15.62
C ARG A 37 29.68 -9.89 -14.57
N VAL A 38 29.07 -10.53 -13.57
CA VAL A 38 28.40 -9.85 -12.44
C VAL A 38 29.37 -8.95 -11.68
N LYS A 39 30.59 -9.43 -11.38
CA LYS A 39 31.61 -8.63 -10.71
C LYS A 39 32.06 -7.45 -11.56
N GLU A 40 32.21 -7.62 -12.84
CA GLU A 40 32.55 -6.53 -13.78
C GLU A 40 31.43 -5.48 -13.84
N THR A 41 30.19 -5.92 -14.04
CA THR A 41 29.01 -5.05 -14.12
C THR A 41 28.82 -4.24 -12.85
N LEU A 42 28.90 -4.86 -11.70
CA LEU A 42 28.68 -4.18 -10.40
C LEU A 42 29.92 -3.41 -9.92
N GLY A 43 31.11 -3.71 -10.44
CA GLY A 43 32.36 -3.10 -10.00
C GLY A 43 32.69 -3.40 -8.53
N ILE A 44 32.39 -4.60 -8.08
CA ILE A 44 32.51 -5.01 -6.68
C ILE A 44 33.82 -5.75 -6.39
N ASP A 45 34.42 -5.48 -5.22
CA ASP A 45 35.50 -6.27 -4.66
C ASP A 45 34.90 -7.35 -3.74
N THR A 46 35.04 -8.59 -4.17
CA THR A 46 34.55 -9.76 -3.41
C THR A 46 35.62 -10.42 -2.53
N GLN A 47 36.84 -9.87 -2.45
CA GLN A 47 37.92 -10.44 -1.63
C GLN A 47 37.66 -10.29 -0.12
N VAL A 48 36.73 -9.46 0.26
CA VAL A 48 36.29 -9.26 1.65
C VAL A 48 35.43 -10.40 2.18
N TYR A 49 34.93 -11.27 1.29
CA TYR A 49 34.10 -12.42 1.63
C TYR A 49 34.93 -13.70 1.55
N ASP A 50 34.76 -14.60 2.48
CA ASP A 50 35.52 -15.87 2.61
C ASP A 50 34.70 -17.09 2.14
N GLN A 51 33.39 -16.91 1.86
CA GLN A 51 32.51 -17.95 1.36
C GLN A 51 31.84 -17.48 0.07
N PHE A 52 31.66 -18.40 -0.86
CA PHE A 52 30.93 -18.18 -2.12
C PHE A 52 30.05 -19.40 -2.42
N TYR A 53 28.84 -19.11 -2.85
CA TYR A 53 27.87 -20.11 -3.32
C TYR A 53 27.18 -19.60 -4.58
N GLY A 54 26.97 -20.48 -5.55
CA GLY A 54 26.25 -20.20 -6.77
C GLY A 54 25.27 -21.32 -7.09
N ASP A 55 24.03 -20.97 -7.38
CA ASP A 55 22.95 -21.89 -7.76
C ASP A 55 22.30 -21.46 -9.05
N LEU A 56 21.94 -22.41 -9.89
CA LEU A 56 21.26 -22.18 -11.16
C LEU A 56 19.81 -22.64 -11.04
N THR A 57 18.89 -21.72 -11.20
CA THR A 57 17.48 -22.06 -11.43
C THR A 57 17.26 -22.17 -12.93
N GLU A 58 17.23 -23.39 -13.42
CA GLU A 58 16.84 -23.66 -14.80
C GLU A 58 15.32 -23.75 -14.86
N ASN A 59 14.69 -22.71 -15.38
CA ASN A 59 13.37 -22.83 -15.93
C ASN A 59 13.45 -22.57 -17.43
N GLU A 60 12.54 -23.15 -18.20
CA GLU A 60 12.60 -23.15 -19.67
C GLU A 60 12.49 -21.75 -20.28
N LEU A 61 12.02 -20.75 -19.52
CA LEU A 61 11.85 -19.39 -20.00
C LEU A 61 13.04 -18.49 -19.71
N ALA A 62 13.68 -18.65 -18.57
CA ALA A 62 14.78 -17.79 -18.17
C ALA A 62 15.64 -18.47 -17.09
N PRO A 63 16.72 -19.16 -17.48
CA PRO A 63 17.70 -19.61 -16.50
C PRO A 63 18.30 -18.40 -15.78
N ALA A 64 18.28 -18.45 -14.45
CA ALA A 64 18.82 -17.41 -13.61
C ALA A 64 19.80 -17.97 -12.60
N TRP A 65 20.93 -17.30 -12.47
CA TRP A 65 21.95 -17.61 -11.48
C TRP A 65 21.71 -16.81 -10.20
N TYR A 66 21.66 -17.51 -9.08
CA TYR A 66 21.75 -16.92 -7.75
C TYR A 66 23.19 -17.05 -7.27
N LEU A 67 23.82 -15.94 -6.99
CA LEU A 67 25.21 -15.83 -6.50
C LEU A 67 25.22 -15.22 -5.13
N SER A 68 25.85 -15.87 -4.16
CA SER A 68 25.94 -15.41 -2.79
C SER A 68 27.40 -15.42 -2.30
N TRP A 69 27.83 -14.28 -1.79
CA TRP A 69 29.09 -14.12 -1.08
C TRP A 69 28.80 -13.76 0.37
N SER A 70 29.51 -14.38 1.31
CA SER A 70 29.32 -14.12 2.74
C SER A 70 30.63 -14.21 3.52
N GLY A 71 30.70 -13.55 4.66
CA GLY A 71 31.85 -13.53 5.55
C GLY A 71 31.64 -12.59 6.75
N GLU A 72 32.69 -12.33 7.51
CA GLU A 72 32.62 -11.43 8.68
C GLU A 72 32.22 -10.00 8.33
N ALA A 73 32.46 -9.55 7.10
CA ALA A 73 32.11 -8.21 6.65
C ALA A 73 30.62 -8.05 6.30
N GLY A 74 29.87 -9.16 6.21
CA GLY A 74 28.46 -9.18 5.79
C GLY A 74 28.19 -10.15 4.66
N SER A 75 27.18 -9.87 3.84
CA SER A 75 26.80 -10.69 2.68
C SER A 75 26.45 -9.87 1.46
N LEU A 76 26.56 -10.50 0.31
CA LEU A 76 26.16 -9.98 -0.98
C LEU A 76 25.45 -11.08 -1.76
N GLU A 77 24.23 -10.82 -2.18
CA GLU A 77 23.40 -11.73 -2.98
C GLU A 77 23.05 -11.07 -4.31
N VAL A 78 23.20 -11.80 -5.40
CA VAL A 78 22.89 -11.32 -6.74
C VAL A 78 22.14 -12.39 -7.50
N THR A 79 21.02 -12.02 -8.13
CA THR A 79 20.37 -12.83 -9.16
C THR A 79 20.65 -12.22 -10.51
N ALA A 80 21.18 -13.02 -11.44
CA ALA A 80 21.53 -12.58 -12.77
C ALA A 80 21.17 -13.62 -13.83
N THR A 81 20.93 -13.16 -15.04
CA THR A 81 20.78 -14.04 -16.21
C THR A 81 22.11 -14.65 -16.64
N GLU A 82 22.08 -15.61 -17.55
CA GLU A 82 23.27 -16.28 -18.08
C GLU A 82 24.27 -15.30 -18.72
N ASP A 83 23.79 -14.26 -19.38
CA ASP A 83 24.61 -13.20 -19.97
C ASP A 83 25.07 -12.11 -18.97
N GLY A 84 24.69 -12.24 -17.70
CA GLY A 84 25.15 -11.39 -16.60
C GLY A 84 24.29 -10.16 -16.32
N LYS A 85 23.07 -10.09 -16.88
CA LYS A 85 22.11 -9.03 -16.58
C LYS A 85 21.62 -9.14 -15.13
N ILE A 86 21.76 -8.08 -14.35
CA ILE A 86 21.39 -8.08 -12.94
C ILE A 86 19.87 -7.92 -12.79
N LEU A 87 19.21 -8.90 -12.17
CA LEU A 87 17.77 -8.89 -11.87
C LEU A 87 17.49 -8.48 -10.44
N ARG A 88 18.33 -8.92 -9.52
CA ARG A 88 18.26 -8.59 -8.10
C ARG A 88 19.66 -8.42 -7.53
N TYR A 89 19.79 -7.52 -6.57
CA TYR A 89 21.01 -7.26 -5.83
C TYR A 89 20.62 -6.97 -4.39
N ASP A 90 21.27 -7.62 -3.44
CA ASP A 90 21.04 -7.43 -2.01
C ASP A 90 22.39 -7.43 -1.29
N ARG A 91 22.67 -6.39 -0.54
CA ARG A 91 23.92 -6.22 0.20
C ARG A 91 23.65 -5.91 1.65
N TYR A 92 24.22 -6.72 2.52
CA TYR A 92 24.22 -6.54 3.97
C TYR A 92 25.65 -6.35 4.46
N ASP A 93 25.89 -5.28 5.22
CA ASP A 93 27.18 -4.99 5.86
C ASP A 93 27.01 -5.07 7.38
N GLU A 94 27.84 -5.89 8.07
CA GLU A 94 27.71 -6.20 9.52
C GLU A 94 27.93 -4.97 10.41
N ASP A 95 28.86 -4.08 10.03
CA ASP A 95 29.26 -2.92 10.84
C ASP A 95 28.26 -1.76 10.85
N VAL A 96 27.15 -1.87 10.10
CA VAL A 96 26.17 -0.79 10.01
C VAL A 96 25.10 -0.95 11.06
N SER A 97 25.20 -0.19 12.16
CA SER A 97 24.21 -0.20 13.22
C SER A 97 22.82 0.24 12.71
N ASN A 98 21.86 -0.68 12.76
CA ASN A 98 20.43 -0.37 12.57
C ASN A 98 19.89 0.42 13.77
N ARG A 99 20.19 1.71 13.87
CA ARG A 99 19.57 2.59 14.87
C ARG A 99 18.15 2.94 14.41
N ARG A 100 17.15 2.32 15.00
CA ARG A 100 15.76 2.44 14.57
C ARG A 100 14.90 3.43 15.36
N ASP A 101 15.33 3.90 16.55
CA ASP A 101 14.38 4.47 17.54
C ASP A 101 14.67 5.90 17.97
N THR A 102 15.36 6.71 17.16
CA THR A 102 15.62 8.09 17.53
C THR A 102 15.12 9.06 16.48
N LEU A 103 14.58 10.19 16.94
CA LEU A 103 14.37 11.39 16.12
C LEU A 103 15.73 11.88 15.60
N SER A 104 16.23 11.30 14.53
CA SER A 104 17.50 11.67 13.92
C SER A 104 17.31 12.00 12.44
N LEU A 105 18.02 13.00 11.98
CA LEU A 105 18.12 13.25 10.53
C LEU A 105 18.91 12.09 9.89
N PRO A 106 18.54 11.65 8.69
CA PRO A 106 19.40 10.76 7.92
C PRO A 106 20.80 11.38 7.77
N GLU A 107 21.84 10.58 7.92
CA GLU A 107 23.23 11.03 7.82
C GLU A 107 23.61 11.54 6.43
N GLY A 108 22.81 11.18 5.38
CA GLY A 108 23.10 11.50 3.98
C GLY A 108 22.24 12.61 3.40
N ASP A 109 22.65 13.06 2.22
CA ASP A 109 21.92 14.01 1.39
C ASP A 109 21.08 13.24 0.35
N PRO A 110 19.75 13.43 0.29
CA PRO A 110 18.89 12.79 -0.71
C PRO A 110 19.35 13.03 -2.16
N VAL A 111 19.93 14.18 -2.45
CA VAL A 111 20.46 14.50 -3.79
C VAL A 111 21.66 13.61 -4.15
N GLN A 112 22.55 13.37 -3.17
CA GLN A 112 23.69 12.48 -3.37
C GLN A 112 23.23 11.01 -3.48
N ALA A 113 22.24 10.62 -2.68
CA ALA A 113 21.66 9.29 -2.75
C ALA A 113 20.98 9.05 -4.11
N GLN A 114 20.27 10.04 -4.67
CA GLN A 114 19.69 9.96 -6.00
C GLN A 114 20.76 9.84 -7.09
N ALA A 115 21.87 10.58 -6.98
CA ALA A 115 22.99 10.47 -7.89
C ALA A 115 23.67 9.08 -7.81
N ALA A 116 23.77 8.49 -6.60
CA ALA A 116 24.29 7.14 -6.42
C ALA A 116 23.35 6.07 -7.02
N ALA A 117 22.03 6.24 -6.86
CA ALA A 117 21.02 5.41 -7.48
C ALA A 117 21.15 5.43 -9.01
N GLN A 118 21.22 6.62 -9.61
CA GLN A 118 21.40 6.76 -11.06
C GLN A 118 22.70 6.12 -11.53
N ALA A 119 23.82 6.36 -10.86
CA ALA A 119 25.11 5.77 -11.21
C ALA A 119 25.12 4.23 -11.10
N PHE A 120 24.30 3.65 -10.19
CA PHE A 120 24.11 2.21 -10.12
C PHE A 120 23.28 1.70 -11.31
N LEU A 121 22.16 2.37 -11.63
CA LEU A 121 21.31 2.02 -12.78
C LEU A 121 22.09 2.10 -14.11
N ASP A 122 22.90 3.14 -14.31
CA ASP A 122 23.73 3.28 -15.50
C ASP A 122 24.72 2.11 -15.70
N ARG A 123 25.07 1.39 -14.64
CA ARG A 123 25.93 0.20 -14.70
C ARG A 123 25.20 -1.09 -14.98
N VAL A 124 23.98 -1.25 -14.42
CA VAL A 124 23.25 -2.52 -14.45
C VAL A 124 22.22 -2.61 -15.58
N LEU A 125 21.93 -1.49 -16.25
CA LEU A 125 21.03 -1.45 -17.40
C LEU A 125 21.79 -1.71 -18.71
N GLY A 126 21.12 -2.42 -19.65
CA GLY A 126 21.66 -2.67 -20.97
C GLY A 126 21.60 -1.46 -21.91
N GLU A 127 22.23 -1.56 -23.09
CA GLU A 127 22.32 -0.45 -24.06
C GLU A 127 20.94 0.02 -24.56
N GLU A 128 19.96 -0.87 -24.63
CA GLU A 128 18.58 -0.55 -25.06
C GLU A 128 17.68 -0.08 -23.94
N GLU A 129 18.19 -0.03 -22.71
CA GLU A 129 17.46 0.27 -21.50
C GLU A 129 17.90 1.61 -20.90
N SER A 130 16.96 2.31 -20.32
CA SER A 130 17.25 3.46 -19.47
C SER A 130 16.21 3.52 -18.32
N ALA A 131 16.56 4.22 -17.25
CA ALA A 131 15.69 4.36 -16.09
C ALA A 131 15.16 5.79 -16.00
N GLU A 132 13.91 5.91 -15.62
CA GLU A 132 13.30 7.16 -15.21
C GLU A 132 13.03 7.07 -13.70
N LEU A 133 13.85 7.75 -12.89
CA LEU A 133 13.75 7.74 -11.44
C LEU A 133 12.59 8.63 -11.00
N GLU A 134 11.67 8.06 -10.24
CA GLU A 134 10.72 8.86 -9.46
C GLU A 134 11.48 9.59 -8.34
N PRO A 135 11.04 10.81 -7.95
CA PRO A 135 11.60 11.49 -6.79
C PRO A 135 11.51 10.57 -5.56
N PHE A 136 12.52 10.64 -4.69
CA PHE A 136 12.45 9.91 -3.44
C PHE A 136 11.17 10.29 -2.68
N ASP A 137 10.45 9.28 -2.21
CA ASP A 137 9.31 9.47 -1.33
C ASP A 137 9.77 10.20 -0.06
N SER A 138 9.29 11.42 0.14
CA SER A 138 9.67 12.28 1.27
C SER A 138 8.89 11.96 2.55
N GLY A 139 7.97 11.01 2.52
CA GLY A 139 7.13 10.64 3.67
C GLY A 139 7.84 9.77 4.71
N GLY A 140 7.89 10.22 5.96
CA GLY A 140 8.30 9.39 7.11
C GLY A 140 9.79 8.99 7.14
N TRP A 141 10.69 9.89 6.84
CA TRP A 141 12.13 9.62 6.67
C TRP A 141 12.95 9.60 7.95
N LEU A 142 12.39 10.10 9.02
CA LEU A 142 13.10 10.16 10.29
C LEU A 142 13.27 8.76 10.89
N GLY A 143 14.49 8.45 11.28
CA GLY A 143 14.86 7.12 11.76
C GLY A 143 15.00 6.06 10.66
N ARG A 144 14.88 6.40 9.37
CA ARG A 144 15.17 5.48 8.27
C ARG A 144 16.66 5.46 7.97
N THR A 145 17.20 4.27 7.84
CA THR A 145 18.60 4.04 7.45
C THR A 145 18.78 3.97 5.93
N GLN A 146 17.68 3.98 5.16
CA GLN A 146 17.71 3.80 3.72
C GLN A 146 16.70 4.71 3.01
N TYR A 147 17.12 5.30 1.91
CA TYR A 147 16.25 5.92 0.90
C TYR A 147 15.76 4.84 -0.06
N ARG A 148 14.46 4.79 -0.29
CA ARG A 148 13.86 3.94 -1.31
C ARG A 148 13.48 4.76 -2.52
N CYS A 149 13.83 4.28 -3.69
CA CYS A 149 13.33 4.83 -4.95
C CYS A 149 12.83 3.71 -5.86
N ARG A 150 11.95 4.09 -6.74
CA ARG A 150 11.40 3.26 -7.79
C ARG A 150 11.33 4.08 -9.07
N GLY A 151 11.00 3.44 -10.16
CA GLY A 151 10.81 4.10 -11.42
C GLY A 151 10.45 3.12 -12.52
N ALA A 152 10.18 3.69 -13.69
CA ALA A 152 9.92 2.93 -14.89
C ALA A 152 11.19 2.69 -15.70
N LEU A 153 11.28 1.52 -16.32
CA LEU A 153 12.29 1.24 -17.32
C LEU A 153 11.78 1.70 -18.70
N ARG A 154 12.63 2.36 -19.44
CA ARG A 154 12.40 2.71 -20.84
C ARG A 154 13.19 1.76 -21.71
N LEU A 155 12.57 1.27 -22.78
CA LEU A 155 13.19 0.41 -23.76
C LEU A 155 13.32 1.18 -25.08
N ASN A 156 14.51 1.17 -25.70
CA ASN A 156 14.76 1.95 -26.92
C ASN A 156 14.31 3.43 -26.83
N GLY A 157 14.40 4.02 -25.64
CA GLY A 157 13.97 5.40 -25.36
C GLY A 157 12.46 5.60 -25.18
N LEU A 158 11.63 4.55 -25.33
CA LEU A 158 10.19 4.61 -25.14
C LEU A 158 9.78 4.10 -23.74
N PRO A 159 8.70 4.62 -23.16
CA PRO A 159 8.09 4.06 -21.97
C PRO A 159 7.78 2.58 -22.11
N SER A 160 7.93 1.81 -21.03
CA SER A 160 7.62 0.39 -21.00
C SER A 160 6.83 0.03 -19.71
N PRO A 161 6.18 -1.14 -19.70
CA PRO A 161 5.48 -1.61 -18.49
C PRO A 161 6.43 -2.17 -17.42
N LEU A 162 7.74 -2.18 -17.67
CA LEU A 162 8.73 -2.68 -16.74
C LEU A 162 9.10 -1.62 -15.72
N SER A 163 9.26 -2.04 -14.50
CA SER A 163 9.63 -1.20 -13.37
C SER A 163 10.89 -1.68 -12.68
N PHE A 164 11.43 -0.84 -11.83
CA PHE A 164 12.50 -1.20 -10.90
C PHE A 164 12.26 -0.52 -9.55
N SER A 165 12.91 -1.05 -8.53
CA SER A 165 13.03 -0.38 -7.24
C SER A 165 14.39 -0.65 -6.65
N LEU A 166 14.91 0.31 -5.89
CA LEU A 166 16.19 0.18 -5.21
C LEU A 166 16.22 0.93 -3.87
N SER A 167 17.14 0.55 -3.01
CA SER A 167 17.38 1.20 -1.73
C SER A 167 18.82 1.68 -1.64
N VAL A 168 18.98 2.91 -1.15
CA VAL A 168 20.28 3.55 -0.94
C VAL A 168 20.44 3.84 0.54
N ARG A 169 21.52 3.37 1.14
CA ARG A 169 21.83 3.60 2.55
C ARG A 169 22.13 5.08 2.80
N CYS A 170 21.53 5.66 3.83
CA CYS A 170 21.62 7.07 4.13
C CYS A 170 23.03 7.51 4.56
N SER A 171 23.79 6.65 5.27
CA SER A 171 25.08 7.03 5.88
C SER A 171 26.22 7.24 4.86
N ASP A 172 26.19 6.50 3.74
CA ASP A 172 27.33 6.48 2.78
C ASP A 172 26.90 6.45 1.31
N ASN A 173 25.60 6.54 1.03
CA ASN A 173 25.01 6.46 -0.30
C ASN A 173 25.29 5.13 -1.03
N THR A 174 25.53 4.04 -0.30
CA THR A 174 25.69 2.71 -0.89
C THR A 174 24.33 2.18 -1.29
N VAL A 175 24.19 1.69 -2.54
CA VAL A 175 23.02 0.90 -2.94
C VAL A 175 23.09 -0.44 -2.21
N THR A 176 22.05 -0.74 -1.43
CA THR A 176 21.97 -1.96 -0.61
C THR A 176 21.01 -2.98 -1.17
N TRP A 177 20.03 -2.55 -1.94
CA TRP A 177 19.04 -3.42 -2.53
C TRP A 177 18.60 -2.90 -3.88
N PHE A 178 18.36 -3.81 -4.83
CA PHE A 178 17.82 -3.52 -6.16
C PHE A 178 17.02 -4.72 -6.64
N TYR A 179 15.91 -4.42 -7.29
CA TYR A 179 15.08 -5.37 -8.01
C TYR A 179 14.56 -4.71 -9.27
N ARG A 180 14.47 -5.47 -10.35
CA ARG A 180 13.86 -5.02 -11.61
C ARG A 180 12.98 -6.09 -12.21
N ASP A 181 11.96 -5.65 -12.94
CA ASP A 181 11.24 -6.52 -13.86
C ASP A 181 12.15 -6.89 -15.02
N SER A 182 11.94 -8.08 -15.56
CA SER A 182 12.67 -8.61 -16.71
C SER A 182 11.69 -9.13 -17.75
N LEU A 183 12.10 -9.06 -19.02
CA LEU A 183 11.36 -9.71 -20.10
C LEU A 183 11.53 -11.22 -20.04
N GLU A 184 12.68 -11.68 -19.58
CA GLU A 184 12.99 -13.10 -19.45
C GLU A 184 12.10 -13.74 -18.37
N GLY A 185 11.42 -14.83 -18.74
CA GLY A 185 10.55 -15.58 -17.83
C GLY A 185 9.13 -15.06 -17.66
N ALA A 186 8.81 -13.88 -18.16
CA ALA A 186 7.48 -13.28 -18.06
C ALA A 186 6.87 -12.88 -19.40
N TYR A 187 7.71 -12.75 -20.45
CA TYR A 187 7.29 -12.27 -21.74
C TYR A 187 7.69 -13.23 -22.87
N LEU A 188 6.83 -13.32 -23.89
CA LEU A 188 7.11 -14.00 -25.14
C LEU A 188 7.71 -13.02 -26.16
N GLY A 189 8.68 -13.49 -26.92
CA GLY A 189 9.31 -12.71 -27.98
C GLY A 189 10.28 -11.65 -27.48
N GLY A 190 10.79 -10.85 -28.40
CA GLY A 190 11.76 -9.79 -28.14
C GLY A 190 11.11 -8.40 -28.09
N ILE A 191 11.95 -7.37 -27.90
CA ILE A 191 11.52 -5.97 -27.89
C ILE A 191 11.17 -5.54 -29.33
N PRO A 192 9.92 -5.10 -29.62
CA PRO A 192 9.57 -4.59 -30.94
C PRO A 192 10.38 -3.32 -31.29
N ALA A 193 10.65 -3.13 -32.58
CA ALA A 193 11.34 -1.91 -33.02
C ALA A 193 10.52 -0.65 -32.64
N ALA A 194 11.17 0.36 -32.09
CA ALA A 194 10.58 1.63 -31.62
C ALA A 194 10.15 2.52 -32.79
N ARG A 195 9.26 2.02 -33.65
CA ARG A 195 8.80 2.75 -34.86
C ARG A 195 7.29 2.64 -35.01
N PHE A 196 6.60 3.74 -34.71
CA PHE A 196 5.16 3.82 -34.86
C PHE A 196 4.72 3.90 -36.31
N ARG A 197 3.63 3.21 -36.64
CA ARG A 197 2.93 3.20 -37.92
C ARG A 197 1.64 4.00 -37.85
N THR A 198 0.95 3.92 -36.71
CA THR A 198 -0.29 4.65 -36.45
C THR A 198 0.04 6.06 -35.97
N GLY A 199 -0.64 7.06 -36.51
CA GLY A 199 -0.45 8.44 -36.08
C GLY A 199 -1.16 8.72 -34.75
N ALA A 200 -0.53 9.52 -33.87
CA ALA A 200 -1.07 9.87 -32.54
C ALA A 200 -2.49 10.46 -32.57
N GLU A 201 -2.81 11.31 -33.58
CA GLU A 201 -4.14 11.89 -33.70
C GLU A 201 -5.23 10.85 -34.05
N ALA A 202 -4.89 9.84 -34.86
CA ALA A 202 -5.80 8.74 -35.16
C ALA A 202 -6.05 7.88 -33.90
N ALA A 203 -4.99 7.61 -33.15
CA ALA A 203 -5.10 6.89 -31.88
C ALA A 203 -5.95 7.63 -30.84
N LYS A 204 -5.78 8.95 -30.74
CA LYS A 204 -6.60 9.79 -29.84
C LYS A 204 -8.06 9.79 -30.21
N ALA A 205 -8.38 9.80 -31.50
CA ALA A 205 -9.77 9.73 -32.00
C ALA A 205 -10.43 8.40 -31.62
N LEU A 206 -9.73 7.29 -31.77
CA LEU A 206 -10.23 5.95 -31.40
C LEU A 206 -10.53 5.87 -29.89
N LEU A 207 -9.63 6.36 -29.05
CA LEU A 207 -9.83 6.40 -27.60
C LEU A 207 -11.04 7.26 -27.23
N ARG A 208 -11.17 8.43 -27.85
CA ARG A 208 -12.31 9.33 -27.61
C ARG A 208 -13.66 8.71 -27.99
N ASP A 209 -13.72 7.98 -29.09
CA ASP A 209 -14.96 7.37 -29.59
C ASP A 209 -15.41 6.16 -28.74
N THR A 210 -14.49 5.59 -27.96
CA THR A 210 -14.75 4.38 -27.16
C THR A 210 -14.92 4.67 -25.68
N LEU A 211 -14.14 5.61 -25.12
CA LEU A 211 -14.20 5.92 -23.70
C LEU A 211 -15.56 6.55 -23.33
N SER A 212 -16.09 6.06 -22.23
CA SER A 212 -17.31 6.59 -21.63
C SER A 212 -17.10 6.90 -20.16
N LEU A 213 -17.85 7.87 -19.66
CA LEU A 213 -17.90 8.22 -18.26
C LEU A 213 -19.29 7.89 -17.72
N ARG A 214 -19.35 7.37 -16.50
CA ARG A 214 -20.59 7.23 -15.75
C ARG A 214 -20.75 8.43 -14.82
N LEU A 215 -21.97 8.88 -14.63
CA LEU A 215 -22.30 9.99 -13.73
C LEU A 215 -22.93 9.44 -12.47
N GLU A 216 -22.26 9.64 -11.34
CA GLU A 216 -22.67 9.11 -10.04
C GLU A 216 -22.46 10.13 -8.93
N TYR A 217 -23.15 9.93 -7.82
CA TYR A 217 -22.85 10.60 -6.58
C TYR A 217 -21.63 9.97 -5.93
N VAL A 218 -20.72 10.81 -5.45
CA VAL A 218 -19.54 10.43 -4.70
C VAL A 218 -19.54 11.23 -3.40
N ARG A 219 -19.11 10.63 -2.30
CA ARG A 219 -19.01 11.31 -1.01
C ARG A 219 -18.05 12.50 -1.09
N SER A 220 -18.43 13.63 -0.52
CA SER A 220 -17.59 14.81 -0.37
C SER A 220 -16.39 14.51 0.56
N GLU A 221 -15.33 15.30 0.47
CA GLU A 221 -14.12 15.10 1.30
C GLU A 221 -14.40 15.14 2.80
N ASP A 222 -15.35 15.98 3.24
CA ASP A 222 -15.78 16.07 4.63
C ASP A 222 -16.77 14.98 5.06
N GLY A 223 -17.18 14.10 4.12
CA GLY A 223 -18.08 12.97 4.38
C GLY A 223 -19.54 13.32 4.62
N THR A 224 -19.94 14.60 4.57
CA THR A 224 -21.29 15.06 4.96
C THR A 224 -22.27 15.15 3.80
N ALA A 225 -21.78 15.22 2.58
CA ALA A 225 -22.57 15.36 1.37
C ALA A 225 -22.18 14.34 0.29
N ALA A 226 -23.07 14.16 -0.67
CA ALA A 226 -22.81 13.44 -1.91
C ALA A 226 -22.89 14.43 -3.09
N VAL A 227 -21.81 14.50 -3.87
CA VAL A 227 -21.64 15.39 -5.02
C VAL A 227 -21.60 14.59 -6.32
N LEU A 228 -22.08 15.17 -7.41
CA LEU A 228 -22.11 14.52 -8.72
C LEU A 228 -20.74 14.61 -9.39
N ARG A 229 -20.24 13.46 -9.83
CA ARG A 229 -18.98 13.36 -10.58
C ARG A 229 -19.12 12.45 -11.79
N TYR A 230 -18.48 12.82 -12.87
CA TYR A 230 -18.23 11.94 -13.99
C TYR A 230 -16.99 11.10 -13.69
N LEU A 231 -17.17 9.78 -13.62
CA LEU A 231 -16.12 8.83 -13.30
C LEU A 231 -15.78 7.99 -14.54
N PRO A 232 -14.53 7.67 -14.79
CA PRO A 232 -14.18 6.69 -15.81
C PRO A 232 -14.72 5.31 -15.39
N ASN A 233 -15.01 4.46 -16.34
CA ASN A 233 -15.20 3.05 -16.08
C ASN A 233 -13.88 2.49 -15.59
N SER A 234 -13.80 2.17 -14.30
CA SER A 234 -12.54 1.92 -13.58
C SER A 234 -11.81 0.64 -13.99
N THR A 235 -12.41 -0.20 -14.81
CA THR A 235 -11.88 -1.50 -15.19
C THR A 235 -11.37 -1.57 -16.62
N ASP A 236 -11.68 -0.54 -17.43
CA ASP A 236 -11.34 -0.57 -18.85
C ASP A 236 -9.97 0.06 -19.08
N GLU A 237 -8.94 -0.77 -19.24
CA GLU A 237 -7.61 -0.35 -19.68
C GLU A 237 -7.51 -0.52 -21.20
N TYR A 238 -7.46 0.60 -21.92
CA TYR A 238 -7.37 0.60 -23.38
C TYR A 238 -5.99 1.01 -23.87
N TYR A 239 -5.54 0.36 -24.95
CA TYR A 239 -4.45 0.89 -25.76
C TYR A 239 -4.79 0.80 -27.24
N VAL A 240 -4.19 1.66 -28.05
CA VAL A 240 -4.27 1.55 -29.52
C VAL A 240 -3.05 0.81 -30.03
N ASP A 241 -3.27 -0.38 -30.55
CA ASP A 241 -2.21 -1.22 -31.12
C ASP A 241 -1.64 -0.61 -32.40
N ASP A 242 -0.33 -0.41 -32.44
CA ASP A 242 0.33 0.27 -33.56
C ASP A 242 0.33 -0.55 -34.86
N VAL A 243 0.24 -1.86 -34.78
CA VAL A 243 0.31 -2.75 -35.94
C VAL A 243 -1.05 -2.85 -36.63
N SER A 244 -2.10 -3.12 -35.85
CA SER A 244 -3.47 -3.24 -36.38
C SER A 244 -4.18 -1.88 -36.51
N GLY A 245 -3.72 -0.87 -35.78
CA GLY A 245 -4.41 0.43 -35.67
C GLY A 245 -5.77 0.34 -34.96
N GLN A 246 -5.99 -0.74 -34.21
CA GLN A 246 -7.27 -0.97 -33.49
C GLN A 246 -7.12 -0.65 -32.01
N LEU A 247 -8.23 -0.28 -31.41
CA LEU A 247 -8.34 -0.17 -29.97
C LEU A 247 -8.48 -1.57 -29.35
N VAL A 248 -7.70 -1.83 -28.32
CA VAL A 248 -7.70 -3.11 -27.60
C VAL A 248 -8.06 -2.83 -26.14
N ASP A 249 -9.02 -3.57 -25.62
CA ASP A 249 -9.40 -3.59 -24.21
C ASP A 249 -8.57 -4.65 -23.51
N LEU A 250 -7.57 -4.22 -22.75
CA LEU A 250 -6.71 -5.10 -21.94
C LEU A 250 -7.47 -5.78 -20.82
N THR A 251 -8.44 -5.09 -20.22
CA THR A 251 -9.25 -5.64 -19.14
C THR A 251 -10.07 -6.83 -19.63
N ALA A 252 -10.69 -6.72 -20.81
CA ALA A 252 -11.41 -7.82 -21.43
C ALA A 252 -10.47 -9.00 -21.72
N LEU A 253 -9.27 -8.74 -22.27
CA LEU A 253 -8.28 -9.80 -22.55
C LEU A 253 -7.85 -10.52 -21.26
N TYR A 254 -7.55 -9.80 -20.18
CA TYR A 254 -7.20 -10.42 -18.90
C TYR A 254 -8.38 -11.21 -18.31
N ARG A 255 -9.60 -10.76 -18.54
CA ARG A 255 -10.82 -11.46 -18.11
C ARG A 255 -10.99 -12.80 -18.85
N GLU A 256 -10.81 -12.81 -20.17
CA GLU A 256 -10.87 -14.04 -20.99
C GLU A 256 -9.78 -15.06 -20.64
N LEU A 257 -8.61 -14.59 -20.22
CA LEU A 257 -7.47 -15.46 -19.90
C LEU A 257 -7.47 -15.98 -18.46
N GLY A 258 -8.39 -15.52 -17.63
CA GLY A 258 -8.45 -15.85 -16.21
C GLY A 258 -7.19 -15.37 -15.48
N ARG A 259 -7.22 -14.19 -14.89
CA ARG A 259 -6.12 -13.75 -13.99
C ARG A 259 -5.97 -14.78 -12.88
N GLY A 260 -4.90 -15.53 -12.90
CA GLY A 260 -4.45 -16.30 -11.75
C GLY A 260 -4.18 -15.31 -10.62
N GLY A 261 -5.07 -15.26 -9.63
CA GLY A 261 -4.90 -14.36 -8.50
C GLY A 261 -3.60 -14.68 -7.80
N ALA A 262 -2.75 -13.67 -7.61
CA ALA A 262 -1.66 -13.77 -6.68
C ALA A 262 -2.24 -14.09 -5.30
N LEU A 263 -1.83 -15.22 -4.73
CA LEU A 263 -2.11 -15.59 -3.36
C LEU A 263 -1.42 -14.59 -2.43
N SER A 264 -2.09 -13.52 -2.06
CA SER A 264 -1.70 -12.77 -0.88
C SER A 264 -2.18 -13.54 0.34
N GLY A 265 -1.43 -14.53 0.72
CA GLY A 265 -1.55 -15.18 2.02
C GLY A 265 -1.11 -14.22 3.11
N GLY A 266 -2.00 -13.38 3.57
CA GLY A 266 -1.84 -12.62 4.81
C GLY A 266 -1.96 -13.58 5.98
N GLY A 267 -0.88 -14.26 6.32
CA GLY A 267 -0.77 -14.98 7.57
C GLY A 267 -0.55 -14.00 8.71
N ASN A 268 -1.60 -13.66 9.43
CA ASN A 268 -1.47 -13.08 10.75
C ASN A 268 -0.92 -14.17 11.69
N SER A 269 0.39 -14.23 11.84
CA SER A 269 1.01 -14.94 12.94
C SER A 269 0.95 -14.05 14.18
N ALA A 270 0.00 -14.33 15.06
CA ALA A 270 0.02 -13.78 16.41
C ALA A 270 1.31 -14.28 17.10
N ALA A 271 2.17 -13.34 17.48
CA ALA A 271 3.32 -13.64 18.33
C ALA A 271 2.83 -14.12 19.69
N PRO A 272 3.46 -15.15 20.31
CA PRO A 272 3.12 -15.56 21.65
C PRO A 272 3.52 -14.45 22.63
N ALA A 273 2.58 -14.04 23.47
CA ALA A 273 2.83 -13.12 24.56
C ALA A 273 3.82 -13.74 25.55
N GLU A 274 4.93 -13.08 25.79
CA GLU A 274 5.84 -13.45 26.88
C GLU A 274 5.13 -13.22 28.24
N SER A 275 5.20 -14.22 29.08
CA SER A 275 4.63 -14.17 30.41
C SER A 275 5.41 -13.16 31.29
N ALA A 276 4.81 -12.02 31.54
CA ALA A 276 5.30 -11.07 32.55
C ALA A 276 5.20 -11.69 33.96
N ALA A 277 6.21 -11.47 34.77
CA ALA A 277 6.23 -11.88 36.19
C ALA A 277 5.00 -11.31 36.92
N ALA A 278 4.36 -12.15 37.73
CA ALA A 278 3.17 -11.78 38.50
C ALA A 278 3.48 -10.62 39.45
N MET A 279 2.98 -9.44 39.12
CA MET A 279 2.82 -8.33 40.06
C MET A 279 1.55 -8.57 40.86
N ASP A 280 1.54 -8.14 42.13
CA ASP A 280 0.35 -8.18 42.97
C ASP A 280 -0.66 -7.15 42.44
N ILE A 281 -1.63 -7.64 41.64
CA ILE A 281 -2.59 -6.82 40.91
C ILE A 281 -3.83 -6.62 41.83
N ASP A 282 -4.30 -5.41 41.96
CA ASP A 282 -5.62 -5.12 42.54
C ASP A 282 -6.68 -5.86 41.70
N LYS A 283 -7.45 -6.74 42.38
CA LYS A 283 -8.42 -7.64 41.71
C LYS A 283 -9.80 -7.00 41.58
N SER A 284 -9.95 -5.73 41.88
CA SER A 284 -11.17 -4.97 41.59
C SER A 284 -11.14 -4.35 40.21
N LEU A 285 -12.29 -4.38 39.51
CA LEU A 285 -12.41 -3.71 38.21
C LEU A 285 -12.26 -2.18 38.39
N THR A 286 -11.45 -1.59 37.56
CA THR A 286 -11.37 -0.12 37.43
C THR A 286 -12.68 0.43 36.84
N GLN A 287 -12.88 1.73 36.91
CA GLN A 287 -14.05 2.39 36.31
C GLN A 287 -14.11 2.14 34.78
N ALA A 288 -12.96 2.15 34.09
CA ALA A 288 -12.90 1.89 32.68
C ALA A 288 -13.26 0.42 32.32
N GLU A 289 -12.76 -0.52 33.12
CA GLU A 289 -13.09 -1.95 32.97
C GLU A 289 -14.57 -2.23 33.22
N GLN A 290 -15.16 -1.60 34.24
CA GLN A 290 -16.61 -1.65 34.52
C GLN A 290 -17.41 -1.15 33.32
N THR A 291 -17.05 0.01 32.78
CA THR A 291 -17.71 0.60 31.62
C THR A 291 -17.60 -0.35 30.40
N GLY A 292 -16.45 -0.98 30.17
CA GLY A 292 -16.24 -1.94 29.11
C GLY A 292 -17.12 -3.20 29.26
N VAL A 293 -17.21 -3.72 30.48
CA VAL A 293 -18.08 -4.89 30.80
C VAL A 293 -19.57 -4.56 30.63
N GLU A 294 -19.98 -3.35 31.02
CA GLU A 294 -21.38 -2.89 30.89
C GLU A 294 -21.85 -2.85 29.42
N LYS A 295 -20.94 -2.69 28.44
CA LYS A 295 -21.29 -2.69 27.00
C LYS A 295 -21.91 -4.02 26.56
N LEU A 296 -21.48 -5.14 27.14
CA LEU A 296 -22.02 -6.46 26.87
C LEU A 296 -23.32 -6.77 27.63
N THR A 297 -23.74 -5.86 28.52
CA THR A 297 -24.98 -6.05 29.27
C THR A 297 -26.19 -6.08 28.33
N GLY A 298 -26.99 -7.12 28.47
CA GLY A 298 -28.18 -7.34 27.62
C GLY A 298 -27.88 -8.02 26.28
N ALA A 299 -26.63 -8.45 26.04
CA ALA A 299 -26.34 -9.30 24.89
C ALA A 299 -27.06 -10.65 25.02
N LEU A 300 -27.61 -11.13 23.91
CA LEU A 300 -28.28 -12.42 23.80
C LEU A 300 -27.25 -13.55 23.96
N SER A 301 -27.69 -14.67 24.52
CA SER A 301 -26.87 -15.88 24.63
C SER A 301 -26.57 -16.47 23.24
N LYS A 302 -25.56 -17.31 23.17
CA LYS A 302 -25.20 -18.07 21.96
C LYS A 302 -26.39 -18.85 21.42
N GLU A 303 -27.17 -19.47 22.30
CA GLU A 303 -28.36 -20.28 21.98
C GLU A 303 -29.50 -19.42 21.40
N GLU A 304 -29.73 -18.25 21.98
CA GLU A 304 -30.72 -17.29 21.46
C GLU A 304 -30.34 -16.74 20.10
N LEU A 305 -29.05 -16.41 19.92
CA LEU A 305 -28.52 -15.93 18.65
C LEU A 305 -28.56 -17.03 17.57
N ASP A 306 -28.26 -18.31 17.92
CA ASP A 306 -28.41 -19.44 16.99
C ASP A 306 -29.85 -19.60 16.53
N GLN A 307 -30.81 -19.48 17.47
CA GLN A 307 -32.25 -19.53 17.12
C GLN A 307 -32.62 -18.38 16.15
N ARG A 308 -32.12 -17.16 16.37
CA ARG A 308 -32.36 -16.02 15.49
C ARG A 308 -31.79 -16.25 14.10
N ALA A 309 -30.53 -16.70 14.02
CA ALA A 309 -29.87 -16.98 12.74
C ALA A 309 -30.62 -18.10 11.96
N ARG A 310 -31.02 -19.19 12.64
CA ARG A 310 -31.75 -20.28 12.00
C ARG A 310 -33.19 -19.91 11.61
N ALA A 311 -33.76 -18.90 12.24
CA ALA A 311 -35.08 -18.37 11.86
C ALA A 311 -35.03 -17.67 10.48
N VAL A 312 -33.85 -17.27 10.01
CA VAL A 312 -33.60 -16.77 8.66
C VAL A 312 -33.41 -18.00 7.73
N SER A 313 -34.53 -18.56 7.27
CA SER A 313 -34.55 -19.81 6.49
C SER A 313 -33.71 -19.75 5.22
N GLU A 314 -33.58 -18.55 4.64
CA GLU A 314 -32.86 -18.28 3.42
C GLU A 314 -31.34 -18.53 3.56
N LEU A 315 -30.81 -18.55 4.78
CA LEU A 315 -29.40 -18.86 5.05
C LEU A 315 -29.05 -20.35 4.91
N GLY A 316 -30.00 -21.23 4.79
CA GLY A 316 -29.75 -22.66 4.56
C GLY A 316 -28.98 -23.36 5.68
N LEU A 317 -29.08 -22.90 6.95
CA LEU A 317 -28.27 -23.38 8.07
C LEU A 317 -28.65 -24.78 8.61
N THR A 318 -29.66 -25.43 8.04
CA THR A 318 -30.14 -26.75 8.53
C THR A 318 -29.07 -27.84 8.51
N ALA A 319 -28.18 -27.79 7.48
CA ALA A 319 -27.10 -28.76 7.33
C ALA A 319 -25.80 -28.36 8.06
N TYR A 320 -25.80 -27.23 8.77
CA TYR A 320 -24.63 -26.69 9.45
C TYR A 320 -24.77 -26.86 10.98
N ALA A 321 -23.63 -27.18 11.62
CA ALA A 321 -23.50 -27.15 13.06
C ALA A 321 -22.90 -25.82 13.51
N LEU A 322 -23.43 -25.23 14.58
CA LEU A 322 -22.80 -24.05 15.19
C LEU A 322 -21.51 -24.47 15.91
N ALA A 323 -20.40 -23.95 15.46
CA ALA A 323 -19.06 -24.24 16.00
C ALA A 323 -18.64 -23.23 17.06
N ALA A 324 -18.85 -21.92 16.80
CA ALA A 324 -18.41 -20.85 17.68
C ALA A 324 -19.37 -19.64 17.62
N ALA A 325 -19.33 -18.83 18.67
CA ALA A 325 -19.90 -17.50 18.71
C ALA A 325 -18.87 -16.54 19.34
N SER A 326 -18.58 -15.44 18.69
CA SER A 326 -17.70 -14.39 19.20
C SER A 326 -18.46 -13.06 19.26
N TYR A 327 -18.29 -12.35 20.35
CA TYR A 327 -18.92 -11.05 20.57
C TYR A 327 -17.87 -9.94 20.42
N GLN A 328 -18.22 -8.90 19.67
CA GLN A 328 -17.33 -7.78 19.39
C GLN A 328 -18.07 -6.47 19.67
N VAL A 329 -17.41 -5.55 20.34
CA VAL A 329 -17.88 -4.17 20.46
C VAL A 329 -17.34 -3.39 19.27
N GLU A 330 -18.23 -2.87 18.43
CA GLU A 330 -17.84 -2.05 17.31
C GLU A 330 -17.31 -0.72 17.83
N ARG A 331 -16.09 -0.40 17.42
CA ARG A 331 -15.50 0.90 17.68
C ARG A 331 -15.98 1.85 16.59
N ALA A 332 -16.88 2.78 16.95
CA ALA A 332 -17.35 3.77 16.00
C ALA A 332 -16.32 4.90 15.88
N GLY A 333 -15.84 5.14 14.66
CA GLY A 333 -14.95 6.25 14.33
C GLY A 333 -13.50 6.03 14.73
N ALA A 334 -12.68 7.05 14.47
CA ALA A 334 -11.24 7.07 14.64
C ALA A 334 -10.75 7.07 16.11
N ASP A 335 -11.64 7.10 17.10
CA ASP A 335 -11.25 7.07 18.52
C ASP A 335 -11.20 5.63 19.02
N GLU A 336 -10.04 4.96 18.78
CA GLU A 336 -9.82 3.57 19.22
C GLU A 336 -9.85 3.38 20.74
N ASP A 337 -9.71 4.45 21.50
CA ASP A 337 -9.56 4.41 22.96
C ASP A 337 -10.83 4.77 23.72
N ALA A 338 -11.81 5.43 23.10
CA ALA A 338 -13.08 5.74 23.72
C ALA A 338 -14.20 4.91 23.08
N LEU A 339 -14.72 3.93 23.82
CA LEU A 339 -15.95 3.26 23.43
C LEU A 339 -17.12 4.23 23.69
N PRO A 340 -17.88 4.66 22.65
CA PRO A 340 -19.05 5.49 22.81
C PRO A 340 -20.05 4.85 23.79
N ALA A 341 -20.85 5.66 24.47
CA ALA A 341 -21.86 5.13 25.40
C ALA A 341 -22.85 4.17 24.70
N ASP A 342 -23.10 4.42 23.42
CA ASP A 342 -23.99 3.68 22.52
C ASP A 342 -23.25 2.70 21.60
N ALA A 343 -22.00 2.34 21.91
CA ALA A 343 -21.22 1.40 21.10
C ALA A 343 -22.04 0.13 20.81
N ARG A 344 -22.12 -0.17 19.53
CA ARG A 344 -22.84 -1.33 19.02
C ARG A 344 -22.08 -2.61 19.36
N VAL A 345 -22.81 -3.63 19.76
CA VAL A 345 -22.25 -4.97 20.01
C VAL A 345 -22.75 -5.92 18.97
N THR A 346 -21.85 -6.52 18.23
CA THR A 346 -22.17 -7.57 17.26
C THR A 346 -21.74 -8.94 17.75
N ALA A 347 -22.40 -9.98 17.27
CA ALA A 347 -22.04 -11.36 17.52
C ALA A 347 -21.88 -12.10 16.20
N GLN A 348 -20.69 -12.63 15.96
CA GLN A 348 -20.42 -13.49 14.81
C GLN A 348 -20.57 -14.96 15.18
N LEU A 349 -21.48 -15.64 14.52
CA LEU A 349 -21.71 -17.07 14.65
C LEU A 349 -21.01 -17.82 13.52
N THR A 350 -20.17 -18.77 13.86
CA THR A 350 -19.47 -19.63 12.90
C THR A 350 -20.19 -20.96 12.76
N TYR A 351 -20.73 -21.21 11.59
CA TYR A 351 -21.39 -22.47 11.22
C TYR A 351 -20.45 -23.31 10.35
N VAL A 352 -20.42 -24.62 10.64
CA VAL A 352 -19.54 -25.55 9.94
C VAL A 352 -20.35 -26.72 9.40
N ARG A 353 -20.10 -27.09 8.15
CA ARG A 353 -20.61 -28.30 7.51
C ARG A 353 -19.45 -29.10 6.95
N GLN A 354 -19.28 -30.33 7.40
CA GLN A 354 -18.27 -31.23 6.87
C GLN A 354 -18.86 -32.00 5.68
N THR A 355 -18.17 -32.02 4.56
CA THR A 355 -18.50 -32.80 3.36
C THR A 355 -17.29 -33.61 2.92
N ASP A 356 -17.45 -34.49 1.94
CA ASP A 356 -16.36 -35.21 1.27
C ASP A 356 -15.41 -34.29 0.48
N GLN A 357 -15.89 -33.12 0.08
CA GLN A 357 -15.11 -32.08 -0.62
C GLN A 357 -14.37 -31.13 0.32
N GLY A 358 -14.61 -31.22 1.63
CA GLY A 358 -13.94 -30.36 2.62
C GLY A 358 -14.89 -29.72 3.62
N VAL A 359 -14.40 -28.67 4.26
CA VAL A 359 -15.10 -27.97 5.34
C VAL A 359 -15.72 -26.68 4.81
N TRP A 360 -17.02 -26.61 4.81
CA TRP A 360 -17.79 -25.42 4.49
C TRP A 360 -18.01 -24.59 5.75
N ARG A 361 -17.79 -23.29 5.68
CA ARG A 361 -18.05 -22.38 6.78
C ARG A 361 -19.01 -21.30 6.34
N ARG A 362 -19.95 -20.96 7.22
CA ARG A 362 -20.82 -19.79 7.07
C ARG A 362 -20.71 -18.94 8.32
N TYR A 363 -20.40 -17.69 8.14
CA TYR A 363 -20.28 -16.70 9.21
C TYR A 363 -21.53 -15.82 9.16
N VAL A 364 -22.26 -15.76 10.25
CA VAL A 364 -23.47 -14.95 10.38
C VAL A 364 -23.25 -13.95 11.49
N THR A 365 -23.23 -12.68 11.15
CA THR A 365 -23.10 -11.60 12.13
C THR A 365 -24.48 -11.05 12.44
N LEU A 366 -24.78 -10.95 13.72
CA LEU A 366 -26.02 -10.42 14.26
C LEU A 366 -25.71 -9.27 15.20
N ASP A 367 -26.61 -8.29 15.32
CA ASP A 367 -26.63 -7.40 16.47
C ASP A 367 -26.80 -8.23 17.74
N ALA A 368 -25.86 -8.13 18.67
CA ALA A 368 -25.81 -9.02 19.83
C ALA A 368 -26.95 -8.79 20.83
N LYS A 369 -27.60 -7.62 20.80
CA LYS A 369 -28.69 -7.26 21.75
C LYS A 369 -30.07 -7.52 21.18
N THR A 370 -30.26 -7.26 19.88
CA THR A 370 -31.55 -7.42 19.21
C THR A 370 -31.68 -8.75 18.46
N GLY A 371 -30.58 -9.35 18.07
CA GLY A 371 -30.52 -10.51 17.20
C GLY A 371 -30.83 -10.18 15.72
N GLY A 372 -30.77 -8.90 15.36
CA GLY A 372 -30.94 -8.46 13.97
C GLY A 372 -29.80 -8.95 13.08
N LEU A 373 -30.11 -9.41 11.87
CA LEU A 373 -29.10 -9.86 10.91
C LEU A 373 -28.29 -8.67 10.39
N GLU A 374 -26.97 -8.75 10.43
CA GLU A 374 -26.06 -7.70 9.99
C GLU A 374 -25.31 -8.07 8.71
N SER A 375 -24.65 -9.21 8.71
CA SER A 375 -23.93 -9.69 7.54
C SER A 375 -23.87 -11.22 7.49
N VAL A 376 -23.61 -11.72 6.30
CA VAL A 376 -23.36 -13.15 6.04
C VAL A 376 -22.15 -13.24 5.12
N SER A 377 -21.25 -14.16 5.41
CA SER A 377 -20.20 -14.55 4.49
C SER A 377 -19.98 -16.06 4.53
N SER A 378 -19.49 -16.63 3.46
CA SER A 378 -19.25 -18.07 3.36
C SER A 378 -17.82 -18.33 2.86
N SER A 379 -17.21 -19.40 3.37
CA SER A 379 -15.97 -19.96 2.85
C SER A 379 -16.23 -21.41 2.46
N MET A 380 -16.08 -21.70 1.19
CA MET A 380 -16.37 -23.01 0.61
C MET A 380 -15.13 -23.55 -0.10
N PRO A 381 -14.85 -24.86 -0.04
CA PRO A 381 -13.87 -25.49 -0.88
C PRO A 381 -14.25 -25.30 -2.36
N TRP A 382 -13.24 -25.18 -3.21
CA TRP A 382 -13.45 -25.16 -4.67
C TRP A 382 -14.19 -26.41 -5.14
N ARG A 383 -15.19 -26.22 -6.02
CA ARG A 383 -16.02 -27.31 -6.58
C ARG A 383 -15.75 -27.45 -8.06
N GLU A 384 -14.89 -28.39 -8.43
CA GLU A 384 -14.52 -28.66 -9.81
C GLU A 384 -15.72 -29.07 -10.70
N ASP A 385 -16.71 -29.75 -10.11
CA ASP A 385 -17.93 -30.23 -10.76
C ASP A 385 -19.17 -29.44 -10.35
N CYS A 386 -19.08 -28.15 -10.09
CA CYS A 386 -20.23 -27.36 -9.72
C CYS A 386 -21.30 -27.42 -10.82
N ARG A 387 -22.54 -27.75 -10.42
CA ARG A 387 -23.72 -27.68 -11.28
C ARG A 387 -24.70 -26.70 -10.65
N ALA A 388 -24.96 -25.62 -11.37
CA ALA A 388 -25.93 -24.63 -10.93
C ALA A 388 -27.35 -25.23 -11.00
N ALA A 389 -27.96 -25.45 -9.84
CA ALA A 389 -29.37 -25.83 -9.73
C ALA A 389 -30.31 -24.64 -9.82
N VAL A 390 -29.75 -23.42 -9.64
CA VAL A 390 -30.47 -22.15 -9.65
C VAL A 390 -29.89 -21.27 -10.74
N SER A 391 -30.73 -20.86 -11.69
CA SER A 391 -30.33 -19.91 -12.73
C SER A 391 -30.10 -18.50 -12.14
N GLU A 392 -29.34 -17.67 -12.84
CA GLU A 392 -29.09 -16.28 -12.45
C GLU A 392 -30.39 -15.49 -12.18
N ALA A 393 -31.38 -15.62 -13.08
CA ALA A 393 -32.68 -14.95 -12.95
C ALA A 393 -33.50 -15.43 -11.73
N GLU A 394 -33.35 -16.69 -11.33
CA GLU A 394 -33.97 -17.22 -10.11
C GLU A 394 -33.21 -16.77 -8.86
N ALA A 395 -31.90 -16.76 -8.93
CA ALA A 395 -31.02 -16.25 -7.87
C ALA A 395 -31.29 -14.77 -7.60
N GLN A 396 -31.43 -13.95 -8.66
CA GLN A 396 -31.78 -12.54 -8.53
C GLN A 396 -33.11 -12.34 -7.80
N LYS A 397 -34.15 -13.08 -8.15
CA LYS A 397 -35.45 -13.00 -7.46
C LYS A 397 -35.33 -13.40 -5.97
N LYS A 398 -34.49 -14.37 -5.66
CA LYS A 398 -34.23 -14.78 -4.25
C LYS A 398 -33.48 -13.68 -3.50
N ALA A 399 -32.47 -13.06 -4.11
CA ALA A 399 -31.73 -11.93 -3.55
C ALA A 399 -32.65 -10.74 -3.28
N GLU A 400 -33.48 -10.34 -4.26
CA GLU A 400 -34.44 -9.25 -4.12
C GLU A 400 -35.48 -9.52 -3.03
N ALA A 401 -36.01 -10.73 -2.95
CA ALA A 401 -36.95 -11.11 -1.91
C ALA A 401 -36.31 -11.08 -0.52
N PHE A 402 -35.04 -11.53 -0.40
CA PHE A 402 -34.29 -11.50 0.84
C PHE A 402 -34.01 -10.04 1.27
N LEU A 403 -33.47 -9.21 0.37
CA LEU A 403 -33.17 -7.81 0.66
C LEU A 403 -34.43 -7.00 1.01
N SER A 404 -35.51 -7.18 0.27
CA SER A 404 -36.81 -6.55 0.58
C SER A 404 -37.34 -6.94 1.96
N LYS A 405 -37.12 -8.19 2.39
CA LYS A 405 -37.57 -8.68 3.69
C LYS A 405 -36.76 -8.16 4.86
N TYR A 406 -35.43 -8.09 4.71
CA TYR A 406 -34.52 -7.77 5.82
C TYR A 406 -33.98 -6.35 5.79
N ARG A 407 -34.10 -5.65 4.64
CA ARG A 407 -33.63 -4.27 4.41
C ARG A 407 -34.63 -3.47 3.56
N GLY A 408 -35.90 -3.58 3.88
CA GLY A 408 -36.99 -3.07 3.05
C GLY A 408 -36.89 -1.59 2.68
N GLU A 409 -36.54 -0.71 3.61
CA GLU A 409 -36.41 0.74 3.36
C GLU A 409 -35.19 1.03 2.49
N PRO A 410 -33.93 0.64 2.84
CA PRO A 410 -32.77 0.81 1.95
C PRO A 410 -32.94 0.14 0.58
N PHE A 411 -33.55 -1.04 0.52
CA PHE A 411 -33.81 -1.73 -0.75
C PHE A 411 -34.84 -0.96 -1.62
N GLY A 412 -35.83 -0.36 -0.99
CA GLY A 412 -36.84 0.46 -1.69
C GLY A 412 -36.26 1.75 -2.32
N GLU A 413 -35.13 2.24 -1.80
CA GLU A 413 -34.42 3.40 -2.32
C GLU A 413 -33.29 3.05 -3.30
N SER A 414 -33.08 1.74 -3.55
CA SER A 414 -31.98 1.25 -4.39
C SER A 414 -32.48 0.68 -5.71
N ALA A 415 -31.56 0.60 -6.66
CA ALA A 415 -31.74 -0.10 -7.93
C ALA A 415 -30.56 -1.03 -8.20
N ALA A 416 -30.74 -2.03 -9.06
CA ALA A 416 -29.66 -2.92 -9.46
C ALA A 416 -28.48 -2.11 -10.01
N TYR A 417 -27.31 -2.37 -9.46
CA TYR A 417 -26.08 -1.66 -9.79
C TYR A 417 -25.05 -2.66 -10.28
N GLU A 418 -24.74 -2.57 -11.56
CA GLU A 418 -23.65 -3.33 -12.15
C GLU A 418 -22.34 -2.67 -11.74
N ARG A 419 -21.75 -3.15 -10.66
CA ARG A 419 -20.37 -2.86 -10.39
C ARG A 419 -19.55 -3.82 -11.26
N ASP A 420 -18.73 -3.27 -12.14
CA ASP A 420 -17.71 -4.05 -12.78
C ASP A 420 -16.71 -4.50 -11.68
N SER A 421 -17.14 -5.47 -10.90
CA SER A 421 -16.28 -6.20 -9.98
C SER A 421 -15.36 -7.00 -10.89
N GLY A 422 -14.12 -6.50 -11.04
CA GLY A 422 -13.09 -7.21 -11.75
C GLY A 422 -13.10 -8.71 -11.45
N PRO A 423 -12.55 -9.53 -12.30
CA PRO A 423 -12.86 -10.95 -12.40
C PRO A 423 -12.65 -11.67 -11.06
N ALA A 424 -13.72 -12.10 -10.43
CA ALA A 424 -13.74 -13.22 -9.51
C ALA A 424 -13.56 -14.55 -10.29
N ALA A 425 -12.84 -14.51 -11.40
CA ALA A 425 -12.62 -15.65 -12.24
C ALA A 425 -11.32 -16.36 -11.85
N TRP A 426 -11.37 -17.04 -10.73
CA TRP A 426 -10.53 -18.23 -10.53
C TRP A 426 -10.94 -19.25 -11.60
N ARG A 427 -9.99 -19.70 -12.43
CA ARG A 427 -10.08 -20.84 -13.35
C ARG A 427 -11.44 -21.53 -13.34
N ILE A 428 -12.46 -20.91 -13.93
CA ILE A 428 -13.67 -21.61 -14.28
C ILE A 428 -13.36 -22.25 -15.62
N PRO A 429 -13.34 -23.57 -15.76
CA PRO A 429 -13.32 -24.23 -17.07
C PRO A 429 -14.42 -23.63 -17.94
N ASP A 430 -14.21 -23.52 -19.26
CA ASP A 430 -15.16 -22.92 -20.20
C ASP A 430 -16.58 -23.55 -20.13
N ASP A 431 -16.71 -24.73 -19.51
CA ASP A 431 -17.94 -25.50 -19.31
C ASP A 431 -18.43 -25.53 -17.85
N ALA A 432 -17.73 -24.85 -16.92
CA ALA A 432 -18.14 -24.83 -15.52
C ALA A 432 -19.21 -23.77 -15.27
N GLU A 433 -20.19 -24.14 -14.47
CA GLU A 433 -21.23 -23.21 -14.02
C GLU A 433 -20.76 -22.46 -12.77
N PRO A 434 -21.18 -21.20 -12.55
CA PRO A 434 -20.73 -20.41 -11.42
C PRO A 434 -21.18 -21.02 -10.10
N GLU A 435 -20.33 -20.96 -9.08
CA GLU A 435 -20.64 -21.47 -7.74
C GLU A 435 -21.66 -20.60 -6.99
N SER A 436 -21.70 -19.31 -7.32
CA SER A 436 -22.64 -18.35 -6.74
C SER A 436 -22.99 -17.25 -7.74
N TRP A 437 -24.10 -16.57 -7.47
CA TRP A 437 -24.59 -15.40 -8.18
C TRP A 437 -24.58 -14.21 -7.24
N SER A 438 -23.89 -13.12 -7.61
CA SER A 438 -23.74 -11.92 -6.80
C SER A 438 -24.55 -10.76 -7.37
N PHE A 439 -25.25 -10.05 -6.49
CA PHE A 439 -26.09 -8.91 -6.87
C PHE A 439 -25.79 -7.72 -5.96
N VAL A 440 -25.63 -6.55 -6.55
CA VAL A 440 -25.46 -5.28 -5.85
C VAL A 440 -26.63 -4.36 -6.17
N TYR A 441 -27.16 -3.71 -5.15
CA TYR A 441 -28.20 -2.69 -5.28
C TYR A 441 -27.71 -1.42 -4.61
N ALA A 442 -27.49 -0.37 -5.37
CA ALA A 442 -27.01 0.91 -4.86
C ALA A 442 -28.15 1.91 -4.71
N GLN A 443 -28.06 2.80 -3.73
CA GLN A 443 -29.02 3.88 -3.55
C GLN A 443 -29.11 4.72 -4.83
N GLN A 444 -30.33 5.06 -5.25
CA GLN A 444 -30.59 5.89 -6.40
C GLN A 444 -31.32 7.16 -5.97
N VAL A 445 -30.68 8.31 -6.17
CA VAL A 445 -31.22 9.62 -5.84
C VAL A 445 -31.21 10.50 -7.07
N ASN A 446 -32.30 11.21 -7.37
CA ASN A 446 -32.43 12.05 -8.55
C ASN A 446 -32.11 11.34 -9.88
N GLY A 447 -32.23 10.02 -9.94
CA GLY A 447 -31.91 9.19 -11.10
C GLY A 447 -30.43 8.79 -11.24
N TYR A 448 -29.59 9.16 -10.30
CA TYR A 448 -28.15 8.81 -10.27
C TYR A 448 -27.84 7.90 -9.08
N PHE A 449 -26.88 7.01 -9.25
CA PHE A 449 -26.45 6.10 -8.20
C PHE A 449 -25.54 6.78 -7.18
N PHE A 450 -25.64 6.32 -5.94
CA PHE A 450 -24.70 6.60 -4.86
C PHE A 450 -24.19 5.25 -4.33
N PRO A 451 -23.10 4.69 -4.90
CA PRO A 451 -22.64 3.34 -4.60
C PRO A 451 -22.07 3.14 -3.19
N ASP A 452 -21.73 4.24 -2.47
CA ASP A 452 -21.32 4.18 -1.08
C ASP A 452 -22.44 3.66 -0.16
N ASN A 453 -23.70 3.88 -0.58
CA ASN A 453 -24.87 3.25 0.02
C ASN A 453 -25.31 2.08 -0.86
N CYS A 454 -25.00 0.87 -0.46
CA CYS A 454 -25.34 -0.33 -1.22
C CYS A 454 -25.73 -1.52 -0.34
N LEU A 455 -26.43 -2.42 -0.97
CA LEU A 455 -26.82 -3.75 -0.47
C LEU A 455 -26.19 -4.79 -1.39
N TYR A 456 -25.56 -5.77 -0.81
CA TYR A 456 -25.01 -6.93 -1.52
C TYR A 456 -25.70 -8.20 -1.08
N ALA A 457 -26.03 -9.04 -2.02
CA ALA A 457 -26.51 -10.40 -1.77
C ALA A 457 -25.86 -11.38 -2.73
N GLU A 458 -25.42 -12.51 -2.20
CA GLU A 458 -24.85 -13.62 -2.93
C GLU A 458 -25.69 -14.88 -2.69
N ILE A 459 -26.00 -15.57 -3.76
CA ILE A 459 -26.83 -16.77 -3.75
C ILE A 459 -26.01 -17.96 -4.22
N ASP A 460 -25.88 -19.00 -3.40
CA ASP A 460 -25.25 -20.27 -3.79
C ASP A 460 -26.02 -20.88 -4.96
N SER A 461 -25.33 -21.13 -6.06
CA SER A 461 -25.94 -21.64 -7.29
C SER A 461 -26.48 -23.08 -7.14
N SER A 462 -25.93 -23.85 -6.21
CA SER A 462 -26.28 -25.27 -6.02
C SER A 462 -27.56 -25.51 -5.22
N ASP A 463 -27.90 -24.61 -4.27
CA ASP A 463 -29.07 -24.80 -3.41
C ASP A 463 -29.96 -23.55 -3.29
N GLY A 464 -29.50 -22.42 -3.79
CA GLY A 464 -30.21 -21.14 -3.77
C GLY A 464 -30.31 -20.52 -2.39
N SER A 465 -29.43 -20.89 -1.44
CA SER A 465 -29.32 -20.24 -0.15
C SER A 465 -28.50 -18.94 -0.26
N VAL A 466 -28.75 -18.01 0.66
CA VAL A 466 -27.94 -16.79 0.78
C VAL A 466 -26.58 -17.16 1.37
N SER A 467 -25.52 -17.05 0.55
CA SER A 467 -24.14 -17.34 0.93
C SER A 467 -23.36 -16.10 1.34
N GLY A 468 -23.76 -14.93 0.87
CA GLY A 468 -23.19 -13.63 1.21
C GLY A 468 -24.27 -12.56 1.35
N PHE A 469 -24.08 -11.66 2.30
CA PHE A 469 -24.92 -10.48 2.48
C PHE A 469 -24.14 -9.44 3.28
N TYR A 470 -24.16 -8.19 2.82
CA TYR A 470 -23.77 -7.05 3.64
C TYR A 470 -24.53 -5.79 3.21
N GLN A 471 -24.53 -4.81 4.09
CA GLN A 471 -25.06 -3.48 3.84
C GLN A 471 -23.99 -2.45 4.18
N ALA A 472 -23.73 -1.53 3.25
CA ALA A 472 -23.07 -0.27 3.49
C ALA A 472 -24.12 0.84 3.33
N TRP A 473 -24.48 1.53 4.40
CA TRP A 473 -25.53 2.53 4.36
C TRP A 473 -25.30 3.62 5.40
N THR A 474 -25.17 4.85 4.94
CA THR A 474 -25.06 6.04 5.78
C THR A 474 -26.32 6.86 5.63
N GLU A 475 -26.98 7.14 6.74
CA GLU A 475 -28.17 8.02 6.79
C GLU A 475 -27.75 9.50 6.89
N GLY A 476 -28.66 10.39 6.52
CA GLY A 476 -28.48 11.85 6.72
C GLY A 476 -27.54 12.53 5.73
N ILE A 477 -27.06 11.84 4.68
CA ILE A 477 -26.27 12.43 3.61
C ILE A 477 -27.11 13.43 2.82
N SER A 478 -26.60 14.65 2.60
CA SER A 478 -27.21 15.63 1.72
C SER A 478 -26.76 15.40 0.29
N PHE A 479 -27.70 15.37 -0.66
CA PHE A 479 -27.40 15.14 -2.06
C PHE A 479 -27.41 16.44 -2.87
N GLU A 480 -26.36 16.65 -3.65
CA GLU A 480 -26.25 17.78 -4.55
C GLU A 480 -27.36 17.78 -5.61
N SER A 481 -27.92 18.94 -5.94
CA SER A 481 -28.89 19.06 -7.03
C SER A 481 -28.24 18.77 -8.38
N PRO A 482 -28.87 17.96 -9.26
CA PRO A 482 -28.37 17.72 -10.62
C PRO A 482 -28.57 18.88 -11.57
N GLU A 483 -29.09 20.01 -11.10
CA GLU A 483 -29.29 21.20 -11.93
C GLU A 483 -27.94 21.82 -12.31
N GLY A 484 -27.74 22.10 -13.60
CA GLY A 484 -26.56 22.76 -14.12
C GLY A 484 -25.37 21.84 -14.40
N ILE A 485 -25.55 20.51 -14.37
CA ILE A 485 -24.48 19.55 -14.75
C ILE A 485 -24.14 19.65 -16.24
N LEU A 486 -22.90 19.36 -16.56
CA LEU A 486 -22.39 19.26 -17.92
C LEU A 486 -23.02 18.09 -18.67
N GLY A 487 -23.14 18.21 -19.98
CA GLY A 487 -23.49 17.07 -20.81
C GLY A 487 -22.33 16.03 -20.88
N PRO A 488 -22.63 14.73 -21.11
CA PRO A 488 -21.66 13.67 -21.12
C PRO A 488 -20.44 13.90 -22.04
N GLN A 489 -20.69 14.51 -23.22
CA GLN A 489 -19.62 14.81 -24.16
C GLN A 489 -18.68 15.91 -23.67
N ALA A 490 -19.21 16.94 -23.03
CA ALA A 490 -18.37 18.00 -22.44
C ALA A 490 -17.53 17.47 -21.26
N ALA A 491 -18.09 16.60 -20.47
CA ALA A 491 -17.39 15.94 -19.39
C ALA A 491 -16.28 15.02 -19.92
N LEU A 492 -16.55 14.24 -20.98
CA LEU A 492 -15.54 13.40 -21.62
C LEU A 492 -14.41 14.24 -22.24
N ASP A 493 -14.73 15.35 -22.88
CA ASP A 493 -13.72 16.26 -23.42
C ASP A 493 -12.85 16.86 -22.30
N ALA A 494 -13.46 17.24 -21.17
CA ALA A 494 -12.74 17.71 -20.00
C ALA A 494 -11.84 16.61 -19.40
N TYR A 495 -12.33 15.38 -19.29
CA TYR A 495 -11.58 14.24 -18.81
C TYR A 495 -10.36 13.95 -19.69
N LEU A 496 -10.56 13.86 -21.00
CA LEU A 496 -9.48 13.60 -21.96
C LEU A 496 -8.46 14.75 -22.05
N ALA A 497 -8.84 15.97 -21.68
CA ALA A 497 -7.91 17.10 -21.61
C ALA A 497 -6.89 16.96 -20.46
N THR A 498 -7.19 16.14 -19.45
CA THR A 498 -6.26 15.89 -18.32
C THR A 498 -5.18 14.87 -18.66
N PHE A 499 -5.32 14.15 -19.76
CA PHE A 499 -4.42 13.10 -20.16
C PHE A 499 -3.58 13.51 -21.38
N GLN A 500 -2.38 12.96 -21.42
CA GLN A 500 -1.54 13.00 -22.60
C GLN A 500 -1.55 11.62 -23.28
N LEU A 501 -1.61 11.63 -24.60
CA LEU A 501 -1.44 10.41 -25.36
C LEU A 501 0.05 10.06 -25.40
N GLN A 502 0.41 8.93 -24.82
CA GLN A 502 1.78 8.46 -24.75
C GLN A 502 1.97 7.24 -25.64
N GLY A 503 2.91 7.32 -26.57
CA GLY A 503 3.38 6.17 -27.34
C GLY A 503 4.45 5.41 -26.55
N GLY A 504 4.32 4.09 -26.48
CA GLY A 504 5.23 3.24 -25.70
C GLY A 504 5.00 1.75 -25.95
N TYR A 505 5.69 0.96 -25.15
CA TYR A 505 5.47 -0.48 -25.09
C TYR A 505 4.36 -0.80 -24.09
N VAL A 506 3.49 -1.73 -24.46
CA VAL A 506 2.36 -2.21 -23.65
C VAL A 506 2.51 -3.71 -23.49
N ALA A 507 2.32 -4.21 -22.28
CA ALA A 507 2.26 -5.64 -22.00
C ALA A 507 0.86 -6.16 -22.37
N VAL A 508 0.80 -7.02 -23.36
CA VAL A 508 -0.46 -7.60 -23.83
C VAL A 508 -0.45 -9.08 -23.52
N PRO A 509 -1.41 -9.60 -22.73
CA PRO A 509 -1.45 -11.01 -22.39
C PRO A 509 -1.85 -11.85 -23.62
N GLU A 510 -1.14 -12.95 -23.83
CA GLU A 510 -1.43 -13.93 -24.87
C GLU A 510 -1.64 -15.30 -24.23
N LYS A 511 -2.72 -15.97 -24.60
CA LYS A 511 -3.02 -17.34 -24.13
C LYS A 511 -1.93 -18.29 -24.62
N LEU A 512 -1.44 -19.14 -23.71
CA LEU A 512 -0.49 -20.17 -24.08
C LEU A 512 -1.14 -21.19 -24.99
N ASP A 513 -0.52 -21.46 -26.14
CA ASP A 513 -0.92 -22.56 -27.01
C ASP A 513 -0.41 -23.89 -26.44
N LEU A 514 -1.25 -24.58 -25.68
CA LEU A 514 -0.91 -25.85 -25.04
C LEU A 514 -0.60 -26.99 -26.06
N SER A 515 -0.87 -26.78 -27.34
CA SER A 515 -0.44 -27.70 -28.41
C SER A 515 1.05 -27.56 -28.74
N ASN A 516 1.66 -26.45 -28.33
CA ASN A 516 3.10 -26.24 -28.44
C ASN A 516 3.81 -26.95 -27.26
N PRO A 517 4.70 -27.93 -27.54
CA PRO A 517 5.41 -28.65 -26.47
C PRO A 517 6.23 -27.76 -25.56
N ASP A 518 6.68 -26.59 -26.05
CA ASP A 518 7.47 -25.64 -25.24
C ASP A 518 6.65 -24.94 -24.18
N TYR A 519 5.31 -24.94 -24.28
CA TYR A 519 4.40 -24.28 -23.32
C TYR A 519 3.78 -25.22 -22.29
N GLY A 520 3.89 -26.54 -22.48
CA GLY A 520 3.39 -27.54 -21.54
C GLY A 520 3.92 -27.35 -20.12
N PRO A 521 5.25 -27.25 -19.93
CA PRO A 521 5.85 -27.02 -18.62
C PRO A 521 5.41 -25.73 -17.93
N LEU A 522 5.16 -24.67 -18.69
CA LEU A 522 4.67 -23.39 -18.18
C LEU A 522 3.24 -23.49 -17.65
N ALA A 523 2.40 -24.20 -18.39
CA ALA A 523 1.04 -24.47 -17.95
C ALA A 523 1.02 -25.35 -16.68
N GLU A 524 1.91 -26.34 -16.57
CA GLU A 524 2.10 -27.19 -15.40
C GLU A 524 2.57 -26.37 -14.17
N MET A 525 3.41 -25.34 -14.39
CA MET A 525 3.80 -24.37 -13.36
C MET A 525 2.68 -23.38 -12.99
N GLY A 526 1.54 -23.44 -13.67
CA GLY A 526 0.37 -22.64 -13.35
C GLY A 526 0.29 -21.29 -14.07
N PHE A 527 1.07 -21.05 -15.13
CA PHE A 527 0.94 -19.86 -15.97
C PHE A 527 -0.22 -20.03 -16.98
N PRO A 528 -1.33 -19.30 -16.85
CA PRO A 528 -2.43 -19.39 -17.80
C PRO A 528 -2.16 -18.64 -19.11
N TYR A 529 -1.27 -17.66 -19.07
CA TYR A 529 -0.84 -16.81 -20.19
C TYR A 529 0.55 -16.26 -19.94
N LEU A 530 1.18 -15.77 -20.98
CA LEU A 530 2.37 -14.91 -20.92
C LEU A 530 2.07 -13.60 -21.63
N SER A 531 2.81 -12.55 -21.29
CA SER A 531 2.68 -11.27 -21.97
C SER A 531 3.61 -11.19 -23.16
N THR A 532 3.21 -10.40 -24.16
CA THR A 532 4.10 -9.92 -25.23
C THR A 532 4.19 -8.41 -25.17
N LEU A 533 5.34 -7.84 -25.53
CA LEU A 533 5.44 -6.41 -25.73
C LEU A 533 4.84 -6.02 -27.09
N LYS A 534 3.88 -5.13 -27.07
CA LYS A 534 3.34 -4.48 -28.27
C LYS A 534 3.66 -2.99 -28.23
N LEU A 535 3.88 -2.40 -29.39
CA LEU A 535 4.00 -0.96 -29.51
C LEU A 535 2.60 -0.36 -29.68
N GLY A 536 2.29 0.68 -28.94
CA GLY A 536 0.97 1.28 -28.98
C GLY A 536 0.86 2.63 -28.26
N TYR A 537 -0.34 3.13 -28.17
CA TYR A 537 -0.65 4.39 -27.49
C TYR A 537 -1.58 4.16 -26.31
N THR A 538 -1.23 4.75 -25.19
CA THR A 538 -2.04 4.77 -23.96
C THR A 538 -2.30 6.21 -23.51
N LEU A 539 -3.31 6.41 -22.66
CA LEU A 539 -3.53 7.67 -21.96
C LEU A 539 -2.78 7.66 -20.64
N VAL A 540 -1.99 8.69 -20.38
CA VAL A 540 -1.29 8.88 -19.13
C VAL A 540 -1.66 10.23 -18.52
N SER A 541 -1.85 10.28 -17.20
CA SER A 541 -2.05 11.54 -16.51
C SER A 541 -0.71 12.31 -16.45
N GLY A 542 -0.78 13.63 -16.64
CA GLY A 542 0.42 14.49 -16.58
C GLY A 542 0.89 14.81 -15.15
N GLY A 543 0.29 14.19 -14.11
CA GLY A 543 0.56 14.49 -12.71
C GLY A 543 -0.22 13.57 -11.78
N ASP A 544 -0.88 14.14 -10.76
CA ASP A 544 -1.69 13.38 -9.82
C ASP A 544 -2.77 12.53 -10.52
N PRO A 545 -3.11 11.35 -10.01
CA PRO A 545 -4.16 10.50 -10.58
C PRO A 545 -5.50 11.23 -10.65
N VAL A 546 -6.13 11.23 -11.82
CA VAL A 546 -7.44 11.81 -12.03
C VAL A 546 -8.52 10.82 -11.63
N LEU A 547 -9.26 11.14 -10.58
CA LEU A 547 -10.36 10.31 -10.05
C LEU A 547 -11.65 10.50 -10.84
N GLY A 548 -11.82 11.63 -11.51
CA GLY A 548 -13.00 11.95 -12.27
C GLY A 548 -13.09 13.44 -12.61
N ILE A 549 -14.25 13.86 -13.08
CA ILE A 549 -14.57 15.25 -13.42
C ILE A 549 -15.74 15.71 -12.55
N ASP A 550 -15.61 16.89 -11.95
CA ASP A 550 -16.72 17.55 -11.28
C ASP A 550 -17.85 17.83 -12.30
N ALA A 551 -19.05 17.35 -11.97
CA ALA A 551 -20.14 17.35 -12.96
C ALA A 551 -20.67 18.76 -13.31
N LYS A 552 -20.42 19.76 -12.49
CA LYS A 552 -20.89 21.15 -12.74
C LYS A 552 -19.81 22.04 -13.33
N THR A 553 -18.60 21.96 -12.77
CA THR A 553 -17.51 22.84 -13.18
C THR A 553 -16.72 22.30 -14.37
N GLY A 554 -16.67 20.98 -14.53
CA GLY A 554 -15.80 20.32 -15.51
C GLY A 554 -14.33 20.26 -15.07
N GLU A 555 -14.03 20.64 -13.84
CA GLU A 555 -12.68 20.57 -13.32
C GLU A 555 -12.31 19.13 -12.95
N PRO A 556 -11.04 18.73 -13.17
CA PRO A 556 -10.56 17.40 -12.77
C PRO A 556 -10.50 17.28 -11.26
N VAL A 557 -11.03 16.17 -10.77
CA VAL A 557 -10.86 15.75 -9.36
C VAL A 557 -9.65 14.84 -9.32
N VAL A 558 -8.60 15.28 -8.63
CA VAL A 558 -7.33 14.56 -8.55
C VAL A 558 -7.10 14.04 -7.14
N HIS A 559 -6.48 12.85 -7.05
CA HIS A 559 -5.98 12.38 -5.77
C HIS A 559 -4.59 13.01 -5.54
N ARG A 560 -4.57 14.00 -4.67
CA ARG A 560 -3.29 14.61 -4.29
C ARG A 560 -2.60 13.72 -3.27
N TYR A 561 -1.46 13.16 -3.64
CA TYR A 561 -0.54 12.61 -2.66
C TYR A 561 0.11 13.79 -1.94
N GLU A 562 -0.14 13.98 -0.66
CA GLU A 562 0.41 15.07 0.17
C GLU A 562 1.93 15.02 0.36
N GLN A 563 2.70 14.68 -0.67
CA GLN A 563 4.13 14.38 -0.53
C GLN A 563 5.06 15.35 -1.26
N ALA A 564 4.57 16.45 -1.80
CA ALA A 564 5.45 17.48 -2.36
C ALA A 564 6.31 18.11 -1.25
N ALA A 565 7.61 18.25 -1.51
CA ALA A 565 8.49 19.01 -0.62
C ALA A 565 7.89 20.40 -0.39
N VAL A 566 7.60 20.73 0.87
CA VAL A 566 6.96 21.99 1.20
C VAL A 566 7.95 23.12 1.04
N GLN A 567 7.57 24.16 0.31
CA GLN A 567 8.28 25.41 0.23
C GLN A 567 7.47 26.50 0.94
N TYR A 568 8.01 27.01 2.01
CA TYR A 568 7.37 28.10 2.77
C TYR A 568 7.76 29.45 2.20
N GLY A 569 6.78 30.28 1.85
CA GLY A 569 6.98 31.62 1.28
C GLY A 569 7.32 32.71 2.29
N ASP A 570 7.14 32.46 3.60
CA ASP A 570 7.18 33.47 4.67
C ASP A 570 8.46 33.43 5.53
N LEU A 571 9.46 32.64 5.18
CA LEU A 571 10.67 32.43 5.99
C LEU A 571 11.58 33.68 6.08
N ASP A 572 11.45 34.63 5.18
CA ASP A 572 12.21 35.87 5.21
C ASP A 572 11.85 36.76 6.42
N ALA A 573 10.70 36.48 7.09
CA ALA A 573 10.34 37.11 8.35
C ALA A 573 11.26 36.69 9.53
N ALA A 574 11.96 35.54 9.41
CA ALA A 574 12.90 35.03 10.40
C ALA A 574 14.12 34.38 9.74
N PRO A 575 15.02 35.15 9.14
CA PRO A 575 16.19 34.64 8.38
C PRO A 575 17.07 33.69 9.19
N TRP A 576 17.08 33.80 10.51
CA TRP A 576 17.83 32.95 11.42
C TRP A 576 17.24 31.55 11.56
N ALA A 577 15.93 31.37 11.33
CA ALA A 577 15.26 30.08 11.38
C ALA A 577 15.18 29.41 9.99
N LYS A 578 15.27 30.19 8.91
CA LYS A 578 15.13 29.73 7.52
C LYS A 578 15.96 28.47 7.18
N PRO A 579 17.29 28.40 7.51
CA PRO A 579 18.07 27.21 7.17
C PRO A 579 17.56 25.93 7.85
N ALA A 580 17.10 26.03 9.10
CA ALA A 580 16.59 24.90 9.85
C ALA A 580 15.23 24.44 9.31
N VAL A 581 14.32 25.38 9.04
CA VAL A 581 12.99 25.09 8.50
C VAL A 581 13.10 24.46 7.10
N GLU A 582 13.92 25.04 6.21
CA GLU A 582 14.15 24.48 4.86
C GLU A 582 14.81 23.09 4.92
N ALA A 583 15.72 22.86 5.86
CA ALA A 583 16.34 21.56 6.06
C ALA A 583 15.31 20.53 6.53
N LEU A 584 14.47 20.85 7.52
CA LEU A 584 13.40 19.99 8.01
C LEU A 584 12.36 19.72 6.92
N ALA A 585 11.97 20.75 6.16
CA ALA A 585 10.98 20.63 5.10
C ALA A 585 11.42 19.67 3.97
N ARG A 586 12.72 19.60 3.66
CA ARG A 586 13.29 18.61 2.73
C ARG A 586 13.04 17.16 3.18
N TYR A 587 12.92 16.94 4.46
CA TYR A 587 12.59 15.64 5.05
C TYR A 587 11.10 15.48 5.38
N GLY A 588 10.25 16.36 4.85
CA GLY A 588 8.80 16.30 5.10
C GLY A 588 8.38 16.77 6.49
N VAL A 589 9.31 17.34 7.29
CA VAL A 589 9.03 17.83 8.65
C VAL A 589 8.62 19.28 8.62
N GLY A 590 7.41 19.56 9.10
CA GLY A 590 6.84 20.92 9.10
C GLY A 590 5.32 20.92 9.15
N TYR A 591 4.74 22.03 8.78
CA TYR A 591 3.28 22.19 8.71
C TYR A 591 2.78 22.00 7.27
N ALA A 592 1.50 21.68 7.11
CA ALA A 592 0.86 21.71 5.79
C ALA A 592 0.67 23.17 5.31
N GLY A 593 0.56 23.35 3.99
CA GLY A 593 0.44 24.68 3.37
C GLY A 593 1.77 25.34 3.05
N ASP A 594 1.71 26.60 2.61
CA ASP A 594 2.84 27.40 2.10
C ASP A 594 3.41 28.42 3.12
N SER A 595 2.84 28.44 4.35
CA SER A 595 3.23 29.33 5.44
C SER A 595 3.69 28.55 6.65
N PHE A 596 4.89 28.82 7.16
CA PHE A 596 5.42 28.28 8.42
C PHE A 596 5.09 29.16 9.61
N ALA A 597 4.90 30.45 9.39
CA ALA A 597 4.72 31.49 10.41
C ALA A 597 5.82 31.48 11.49
N PRO A 598 7.14 31.64 11.13
CA PRO A 598 8.25 31.37 12.03
C PRO A 598 8.32 32.31 13.24
N THR A 599 7.69 33.48 13.18
CA THR A 599 7.63 34.48 14.26
C THR A 599 6.42 34.32 15.18
N GLN A 600 5.47 33.45 14.81
CA GLN A 600 4.29 33.19 15.62
C GLN A 600 4.67 32.55 16.96
N ALA A 601 4.00 32.98 18.05
CA ALA A 601 4.14 32.35 19.36
C ALA A 601 3.70 30.89 19.30
N LEU A 602 4.51 30.00 19.82
CA LEU A 602 4.34 28.56 19.75
C LEU A 602 3.28 28.10 20.74
N THR A 603 2.25 27.45 20.25
CA THR A 603 1.29 26.71 21.08
C THR A 603 1.72 25.25 21.27
N GLN A 604 1.08 24.55 22.22
CA GLN A 604 1.28 23.10 22.37
C GLN A 604 0.86 22.36 21.10
N ARG A 605 -0.28 22.72 20.49
CA ARG A 605 -0.75 22.16 19.23
C ARG A 605 0.27 22.33 18.10
N ASP A 606 0.90 23.51 18.00
CA ASP A 606 1.93 23.75 16.98
C ASP A 606 3.14 22.81 17.16
N LEU A 607 3.61 22.62 18.38
CA LEU A 607 4.75 21.73 18.64
C LEU A 607 4.39 20.27 18.39
N VAL A 608 3.18 19.85 18.79
CA VAL A 608 2.67 18.51 18.54
C VAL A 608 2.57 18.25 17.04
N ALA A 609 2.01 19.17 16.25
CA ALA A 609 1.94 19.07 14.81
C ALA A 609 3.33 18.96 14.17
N LEU A 610 4.29 19.74 14.63
CA LEU A 610 5.68 19.67 14.15
C LEU A 610 6.33 18.32 14.48
N LEU A 611 6.10 17.75 15.66
CA LEU A 611 6.62 16.43 16.06
C LEU A 611 5.92 15.29 15.31
N VAL A 612 4.61 15.34 15.14
CA VAL A 612 3.85 14.34 14.40
C VAL A 612 4.27 14.33 12.91
N SER A 613 4.63 15.50 12.34
CA SER A 613 5.13 15.56 10.96
C SER A 613 6.41 14.76 10.74
N THR A 614 7.14 14.42 11.81
CA THR A 614 8.30 13.52 11.73
C THR A 614 7.95 12.10 11.33
N GLN A 615 6.68 11.72 11.42
CA GLN A 615 6.15 10.44 10.95
C GLN A 615 5.59 10.52 9.52
N GLY A 616 5.76 11.65 8.85
CA GLY A 616 5.27 11.89 7.50
C GLY A 616 3.84 12.44 7.43
N TYR A 617 3.23 12.76 8.56
CA TYR A 617 1.87 13.28 8.64
C TYR A 617 1.87 14.78 8.96
N ARG A 618 1.61 15.62 7.97
CA ARG A 618 1.61 17.08 8.10
C ARG A 618 0.21 17.63 8.18
N VAL A 619 0.00 18.54 9.10
CA VAL A 619 -1.25 19.29 9.26
C VAL A 619 -0.97 20.79 9.35
N ASP A 620 -1.95 21.63 8.98
CA ASP A 620 -1.95 23.03 9.39
C ASP A 620 -2.65 23.14 10.75
N PRO A 621 -1.89 23.36 11.85
CA PRO A 621 -2.47 23.37 13.18
C PRO A 621 -3.47 24.52 13.40
N GLY A 622 -3.45 25.55 12.52
CA GLY A 622 -4.39 26.67 12.56
C GLY A 622 -5.71 26.39 11.85
N ALA A 623 -5.74 25.44 10.94
CA ALA A 623 -6.92 25.09 10.15
C ALA A 623 -7.68 23.87 10.72
N LEU A 624 -7.14 23.18 11.73
CA LEU A 624 -7.80 22.02 12.33
C LEU A 624 -9.06 22.44 13.12
N ASP A 625 -10.15 21.74 12.83
CA ASP A 625 -11.33 21.70 13.70
C ASP A 625 -11.08 20.82 14.93
N ASP A 626 -12.10 20.65 15.78
CA ASP A 626 -11.97 19.86 17.01
C ASP A 626 -11.66 18.39 16.71
N ALA A 627 -12.26 17.80 15.67
CA ALA A 627 -12.02 16.41 15.27
C ALA A 627 -10.59 16.21 14.74
N GLY A 628 -10.12 17.09 13.85
CA GLY A 628 -8.75 17.06 13.35
C GLY A 628 -7.70 17.28 14.44
N ALA A 629 -8.02 18.13 15.44
CA ALA A 629 -7.15 18.30 16.62
C ALA A 629 -7.11 17.03 17.47
N ASP A 630 -8.24 16.33 17.64
CA ASP A 630 -8.30 15.06 18.36
C ASP A 630 -7.48 13.98 17.67
N ASP A 631 -7.52 13.89 16.33
CA ASP A 631 -6.71 12.96 15.53
C ASP A 631 -5.21 13.24 15.67
N LEU A 632 -4.83 14.52 15.59
CA LEU A 632 -3.45 14.95 15.81
C LEU A 632 -2.93 14.50 17.18
N TYR A 633 -3.70 14.78 18.24
CA TYR A 633 -3.30 14.41 19.60
C TYR A 633 -3.34 12.90 19.84
N ARG A 634 -4.24 12.17 19.20
CA ARG A 634 -4.25 10.69 19.25
C ARG A 634 -2.94 10.12 18.71
N THR A 635 -2.48 10.61 17.56
CA THR A 635 -1.18 10.24 17.00
C THR A 635 -0.05 10.56 17.97
N ALA A 636 -0.08 11.75 18.59
CA ALA A 636 0.91 12.16 19.58
C ALA A 636 0.94 11.25 20.82
N TYR A 637 -0.21 10.78 21.30
CA TYR A 637 -0.29 9.80 22.40
C TYR A 637 0.30 8.46 22.01
N GLY A 638 0.00 7.96 20.79
CA GLY A 638 0.60 6.75 20.27
C GLY A 638 2.12 6.81 20.12
N MET A 639 2.67 8.00 19.86
CA MET A 639 4.11 8.27 19.84
C MET A 639 4.71 8.46 21.26
N GLY A 640 3.90 8.51 22.32
CA GLY A 640 4.35 8.77 23.68
C GLY A 640 4.85 10.20 23.93
N LEU A 641 4.46 11.18 23.10
CA LEU A 641 4.91 12.57 23.22
C LEU A 641 4.32 13.27 24.45
N LEU A 642 3.10 12.95 24.80
CA LEU A 642 2.38 13.45 25.96
C LEU A 642 1.24 12.50 26.33
N THR A 643 0.70 12.68 27.53
CA THR A 643 -0.50 11.97 28.00
C THR A 643 -1.76 12.80 27.75
N ARG A 644 -2.93 12.17 27.78
CA ARG A 644 -4.22 12.87 27.62
C ARG A 644 -4.41 13.97 28.67
N ALA A 645 -3.91 13.78 29.92
CA ALA A 645 -4.00 14.75 30.98
C ALA A 645 -3.12 16.00 30.77
N GLU A 646 -2.13 15.90 29.87
CA GLU A 646 -1.20 16.99 29.54
C GLU A 646 -1.64 17.83 28.34
N ARG A 647 -2.74 17.45 27.69
CA ARG A 647 -3.25 18.18 26.53
C ARG A 647 -3.80 19.56 26.92
N GLU A 648 -3.24 20.58 26.29
CA GLU A 648 -3.67 21.98 26.41
C GLU A 648 -3.43 22.74 25.09
N ASP A 649 -4.24 22.48 24.07
CA ASP A 649 -4.06 22.87 22.67
C ASP A 649 -3.54 24.30 22.44
N GLY A 650 -4.20 25.28 23.04
CA GLY A 650 -3.88 26.71 22.89
C GLY A 650 -2.84 27.23 23.88
N ARG A 651 -2.27 26.38 24.72
CA ARG A 651 -1.27 26.83 25.70
C ARG A 651 0.02 27.25 25.03
N LEU A 652 0.47 28.46 25.29
CA LEU A 652 1.75 28.94 24.81
C LEU A 652 2.90 28.24 25.56
N LEU A 653 3.86 27.74 24.79
CA LEU A 653 5.01 27.05 25.37
C LEU A 653 6.19 28.01 25.54
N THR A 654 6.87 27.89 26.69
CA THR A 654 8.13 28.58 26.92
C THR A 654 9.30 27.88 26.19
N ARG A 655 10.42 28.58 26.07
CA ARG A 655 11.65 28.01 25.47
C ARG A 655 12.08 26.72 26.18
N LEU A 656 11.99 26.69 27.51
CA LEU A 656 12.43 25.52 28.27
C LEU A 656 11.44 24.36 28.18
N GLU A 657 10.11 24.66 28.17
CA GLU A 657 9.09 23.63 27.93
C GLU A 657 9.19 23.02 26.52
N THR A 658 9.46 23.84 25.52
CA THR A 658 9.72 23.36 24.15
C THR A 658 10.90 22.40 24.14
N ALA A 659 12.04 22.78 24.74
CA ALA A 659 13.22 21.90 24.82
C ALA A 659 12.93 20.62 25.61
N LYS A 660 12.14 20.71 26.70
CA LYS A 660 11.70 19.54 27.48
C LYS A 660 10.92 18.55 26.62
N LEU A 661 9.88 19.01 25.92
CA LEU A 661 9.04 18.13 25.10
C LEU A 661 9.84 17.48 23.96
N LEU A 662 10.77 18.20 23.31
CA LEU A 662 11.66 17.63 22.31
C LEU A 662 12.60 16.56 22.89
N LEU A 663 13.15 16.79 24.09
CA LEU A 663 14.01 15.83 24.76
C LEU A 663 13.24 14.60 25.25
N ASP A 664 12.01 14.78 25.74
CA ASP A 664 11.14 13.67 26.12
C ASP A 664 10.76 12.83 24.90
N ALA A 665 10.40 13.47 23.78
CA ALA A 665 10.14 12.80 22.49
C ALA A 665 11.35 12.00 21.98
N GLY A 666 12.57 12.47 22.23
CA GLY A 666 13.81 11.78 21.89
C GLY A 666 14.29 10.77 22.93
N GLY A 667 13.50 10.46 23.96
CA GLY A 667 13.83 9.47 24.98
C GLY A 667 14.81 9.93 26.06
N PHE A 668 15.18 11.22 26.12
CA PHE A 668 16.12 11.78 27.11
C PHE A 668 15.47 12.11 28.46
N GLY A 669 14.16 11.97 28.57
CA GLY A 669 13.41 12.30 29.80
C GLY A 669 13.95 11.60 31.07
N PRO A 670 14.20 10.28 31.09
CA PRO A 670 14.77 9.61 32.25
C PRO A 670 16.14 10.19 32.65
N ALA A 671 17.02 10.47 31.69
CA ALA A 671 18.31 11.10 31.95
C ALA A 671 18.15 12.53 32.50
N ALA A 672 17.30 13.34 31.88
CA ALA A 672 17.06 14.74 32.28
C ALA A 672 16.54 14.88 33.71
N ARG A 673 15.86 13.87 34.26
CA ARG A 673 15.30 13.85 35.60
C ARG A 673 16.27 13.43 36.71
N LEU A 674 17.50 13.03 36.38
CA LEU A 674 18.53 12.75 37.38
C LEU A 674 18.87 14.03 38.12
N GLN A 675 19.03 13.93 39.48
CA GLN A 675 19.25 15.09 40.32
C GLN A 675 20.71 15.24 40.72
N GLY A 676 21.15 16.47 40.93
CA GLY A 676 22.45 16.76 41.53
C GLY A 676 23.67 16.65 40.62
N ILE A 677 23.47 16.34 39.32
CA ILE A 677 24.56 16.18 38.34
C ILE A 677 24.59 17.29 37.30
N TYR A 678 23.55 18.07 37.19
CA TYR A 678 23.41 19.05 36.11
C TYR A 678 23.74 20.47 36.56
N HIS A 679 24.41 21.20 35.67
CA HIS A 679 24.59 22.66 35.73
C HIS A 679 24.60 23.20 34.31
N THR A 680 24.28 24.47 34.16
CA THR A 680 24.31 25.14 32.87
C THR A 680 25.30 26.31 32.88
N ALA A 681 25.75 26.74 31.72
CA ALA A 681 26.56 27.94 31.55
C ALA A 681 25.72 29.22 31.46
N PHE A 682 24.38 29.15 31.61
CA PHE A 682 23.52 30.32 31.49
C PHE A 682 23.60 31.19 32.74
N SER A 683 23.70 32.53 32.54
CA SER A 683 23.78 33.50 33.63
C SER A 683 22.50 33.61 34.47
N ASP A 684 21.38 33.11 33.95
CA ASP A 684 20.07 33.04 34.59
C ASP A 684 19.68 31.63 35.03
N GLN A 685 20.67 30.76 35.30
CA GLN A 685 20.39 29.38 35.77
C GLN A 685 19.47 29.37 37.04
N ALA A 686 19.57 30.37 37.89
CA ALA A 686 18.73 30.48 39.08
C ALA A 686 17.22 30.67 38.77
N ASP A 687 16.89 31.11 37.57
CA ASP A 687 15.51 31.25 37.08
C ASP A 687 14.95 29.95 36.50
N ILE A 688 15.75 28.88 36.43
CA ILE A 688 15.35 27.55 35.91
C ILE A 688 14.75 26.77 37.09
N PRO A 689 13.52 26.27 36.98
CA PRO A 689 12.92 25.40 38.00
C PRO A 689 13.80 24.14 38.23
N ASP A 690 13.97 23.72 39.50
CA ASP A 690 14.83 22.59 39.88
C ASP A 690 14.52 21.31 39.07
N GLY A 691 13.26 21.00 38.82
CA GLY A 691 12.84 19.84 38.03
C GLY A 691 13.18 19.93 36.51
N LEU A 692 13.58 21.10 36.01
CA LEU A 692 13.88 21.35 34.61
C LEU A 692 15.37 21.65 34.35
N LEU A 693 16.20 21.68 35.36
CA LEU A 693 17.63 21.97 35.23
C LEU A 693 18.34 20.96 34.34
N GLY A 694 18.02 19.67 34.45
CA GLY A 694 18.60 18.62 33.61
C GLY A 694 18.20 18.76 32.13
N TYR A 695 16.98 19.14 31.85
CA TYR A 695 16.53 19.44 30.50
C TYR A 695 17.27 20.66 29.89
N ALA A 696 17.46 21.71 30.67
CA ALA A 696 18.22 22.87 30.21
C ALA A 696 19.69 22.53 29.92
N ALA A 697 20.32 21.73 30.80
CA ALA A 697 21.70 21.28 30.61
C ALA A 697 21.90 20.39 29.38
N LEU A 698 20.98 19.42 29.19
CA LEU A 698 21.00 18.55 28.00
C LEU A 698 20.73 19.35 26.72
N ALA A 699 19.72 20.24 26.72
CA ALA A 699 19.44 21.10 25.59
C ALA A 699 20.62 22.02 25.23
N GLN A 700 21.36 22.51 26.21
CA GLN A 700 22.60 23.28 25.99
C GLN A 700 23.70 22.39 25.41
N GLY A 701 23.92 21.19 25.99
CA GLY A 701 24.96 20.26 25.54
C GLY A 701 24.74 19.75 24.12
N LEU A 702 23.47 19.53 23.75
CA LEU A 702 23.07 19.12 22.40
C LEU A 702 23.00 20.31 21.41
N GLY A 703 23.22 21.54 21.88
CA GLY A 703 23.19 22.73 21.02
C GLY A 703 21.80 23.17 20.58
N MET A 704 20.74 22.62 21.18
CA MET A 704 19.35 22.97 20.91
C MET A 704 19.03 24.42 21.35
N VAL A 705 19.60 24.84 22.47
CA VAL A 705 19.44 26.18 23.00
C VAL A 705 20.80 26.85 23.19
N ARG A 706 20.83 28.14 22.91
CA ARG A 706 22.00 29.02 23.15
C ARG A 706 21.54 30.21 23.97
N GLY A 707 22.44 30.75 24.76
CA GLY A 707 22.22 32.00 25.45
C GLY A 707 22.03 33.15 24.50
N ASP A 708 21.33 34.18 24.91
CA ASP A 708 21.28 35.45 24.22
C ASP A 708 22.63 36.20 24.32
N GLY A 709 22.74 37.39 23.75
CA GLY A 709 23.98 38.18 23.78
C GLY A 709 24.52 38.49 25.18
N SER A 710 23.73 38.27 26.26
CA SER A 710 24.12 38.38 27.66
C SER A 710 24.32 37.02 28.34
N GLY A 711 24.26 35.94 27.62
CA GLY A 711 24.42 34.57 28.13
C GLY A 711 23.22 34.05 28.89
N ARG A 712 22.02 34.59 28.71
CA ARG A 712 20.78 34.16 29.37
C ARG A 712 20.02 33.16 28.50
N LEU A 713 19.46 32.13 29.13
CA LEU A 713 18.53 31.19 28.47
C LEU A 713 17.14 31.84 28.26
N ASN A 714 16.71 32.67 29.19
CA ASN A 714 15.33 33.20 29.30
C ASN A 714 14.30 32.05 29.34
N PRO A 715 14.34 31.16 30.34
CA PRO A 715 13.61 29.90 30.37
C PRO A 715 12.09 30.08 30.26
N ASN A 716 11.55 31.17 30.83
CA ASN A 716 10.14 31.47 30.90
C ASN A 716 9.63 32.32 29.71
N ARG A 717 10.48 32.68 28.76
CA ARG A 717 10.07 33.41 27.55
C ARG A 717 9.32 32.47 26.61
N THR A 718 8.17 32.91 26.11
CA THR A 718 7.44 32.16 25.07
C THR A 718 8.31 31.90 23.86
N ALA A 719 8.33 30.66 23.39
CA ALA A 719 9.01 30.27 22.17
C ALA A 719 8.19 30.66 20.94
N THR A 720 8.85 30.69 19.78
CA THR A 720 8.17 30.82 18.48
C THR A 720 8.26 29.54 17.68
N ARG A 721 7.41 29.38 16.63
CA ARG A 721 7.48 28.24 15.70
C ARG A 721 8.88 28.08 15.10
N GLY A 722 9.52 29.17 14.70
CA GLY A 722 10.88 29.15 14.19
C GLY A 722 11.91 28.69 15.21
N GLU A 723 11.79 29.08 16.49
CA GLU A 723 12.66 28.59 17.56
C GLU A 723 12.49 27.09 17.79
N ALA A 724 11.24 26.58 17.78
CA ALA A 724 10.96 25.15 17.88
C ALA A 724 11.62 24.37 16.72
N ALA A 725 11.52 24.86 15.49
CA ALA A 725 12.18 24.24 14.35
C ALA A 725 13.70 24.22 14.49
N VAL A 726 14.32 25.32 14.92
CA VAL A 726 15.77 25.38 15.16
C VAL A 726 16.20 24.41 16.26
N MET A 727 15.43 24.31 17.35
CA MET A 727 15.71 23.36 18.43
C MET A 727 15.58 21.91 17.95
N LEU A 728 14.52 21.60 17.20
CA LEU A 728 14.29 20.26 16.63
C LEU A 728 15.41 19.88 15.65
N TYR A 729 15.75 20.77 14.71
CA TYR A 729 16.83 20.55 13.75
C TYR A 729 18.19 20.31 14.44
N ALA A 730 18.51 21.12 15.45
CA ALA A 730 19.75 20.96 16.21
C ALA A 730 19.78 19.65 17.00
N PHE A 731 18.63 19.24 17.56
CA PHE A 731 18.47 17.98 18.27
C PHE A 731 18.70 16.81 17.32
N MET A 732 17.98 16.78 16.21
CA MET A 732 18.04 15.70 15.20
C MET A 732 19.43 15.53 14.58
N GLY A 733 20.17 16.63 14.40
CA GLY A 733 21.54 16.59 13.86
C GLY A 733 22.62 16.18 14.87
N ARG A 734 22.26 15.95 16.14
CA ARG A 734 23.22 15.56 17.21
C ARG A 734 23.01 14.14 17.71
N VAL A 735 21.82 13.59 17.50
CA VAL A 735 21.47 12.22 17.89
C VAL A 735 21.53 11.25 16.72
N SER A 736 21.91 11.74 15.53
CA SER A 736 22.19 10.94 14.33
C SER A 736 23.54 10.23 14.45
#